data_b0cffe80658480961558717f9aa5f107
#
_entry.id   b0cffe80658480961558717f9aa5f107
#
_cell.length_a   1.000
_cell.length_b   1.000
_cell.length_c   1.000
_cell.angle_alpha   90.00
_cell.angle_beta   90.00
_cell.angle_gamma   90.00
#
_symmetry.space_group_name_H-M   'P 1'
#
loop_
_entity.id
_entity.type
_entity.pdbx_description
1 polymer ?
#
loop_
_entity_poly.entity_id
_entity_poly.type
_entity_poly.pdbx_seq_one_letter_code
_entity_poly.pdbx_strand_id
1 'polypeptide(L)'
;MKGNYKGAPARSLLAMALAGGLALGATPAMAQSTGATIRGQVMADSAPAANAQVIVVNPATGLRRTVQASEDGRYAVAGLPPGTYRIEVQSGGQTTTRELTVQVGQTATLDLGVGGVAETATTGEATTLDAVQVVGAAVETRTSEVATYISNKQIEALPQNSRNFLAFADTVPGVQFITDASGNTRLRSGAQSANAVNVFIDGVGQKNYVTTGGISGQDTSRGNPFPQSAIGEYKVITQNYKAEYDQLSSAAVVAATRSGSNEFQGSFFWDYTMTDWRAATDFEKRPGATKAESKQEQYGVSFGGPIVQDRAHFFLAYEAKEFSTPKTFRIGGGYDVGDLPPELQAQFGSGTYTSPFKEDLYFGKIDWLVGENHYFELTGKYRDESETIQVGDERLPPAGTYNTNDETRVDLRYQLTAGDWLNDAHITYEDAFWSPEPANFIPGYYLVTGNGGTSRDGTLIVRSGGGDNYQDKGQKGWSIQDDLTFTGISGHTIKMGVKYKRVDLETLEQNRYNPQFFYDVNESLTVPIRVQFGAPVAGFGDGTASSDNSQFGIYIQDDWEVNDHLTLNLGVRWDVESTPAYEDYVTPAEVVTALQNSNTNLPNSGVDINDYISTGGNRDPDRNNWAPRFGFSYDLNADQRHVIFGGAGRSYDRNLFDYLQNEISKASWGQYVYDFNTALHPCDTATSAPCREWDPRYLDPDYLRSTSVSGAGREVFLMDNNLVVPYSDQFGLGMRNAFEVLGHDWQTEVMYSYVRSHDGIAFLLGNRRPDGLFFPPTPPDATDPPPWGQGFAPFSNLILGQNALETKTNSVYVKLEKPYTRSSGWAATFAYTYTDSEQNSPIDGFPGAFNAERIEDYGWFPGKVPKNRVVASGIWDGPWDLTFSGKGVWSDATPRYYQNCNVSAWAYCYFDSYTPDDDFKQVDVAVEKVFDTGSNVALRLRFDVLNIFDWTNYSGYEDWRGGAGEPQNPLWGTPNAIALPTRTFKLSIGIDW
;
A
#
# COMPACT_ATOMS: atom_id res chain seq x y z
N MET A 1 10.31 -12.62 33.00
CA MET A 1 9.24 -12.19 33.96
C MET A 1 8.07 -11.75 33.10
N LYS A 2 6.97 -12.49 33.14
CA LYS A 2 5.76 -12.13 32.35
C LYS A 2 5.10 -10.92 33.03
N GLY A 3 5.26 -9.74 32.50
CA GLY A 3 4.50 -8.56 32.87
C GLY A 3 3.12 -8.62 32.20
N ASN A 4 2.10 -8.98 32.98
CA ASN A 4 0.70 -8.90 32.54
C ASN A 4 0.29 -7.44 32.36
N TYR A 5 0.27 -6.95 31.12
CA TYR A 5 -0.52 -5.79 30.74
C TYR A 5 -1.81 -6.22 30.03
N LYS A 6 -2.73 -6.83 30.78
CA LYS A 6 -4.14 -6.89 30.44
C LYS A 6 -4.88 -5.93 31.38
N GLY A 7 -5.13 -4.72 30.94
CA GLY A 7 -5.86 -3.71 31.70
C GLY A 7 -6.43 -2.58 30.88
N ALA A 8 -7.63 -2.79 30.34
CA ALA A 8 -8.68 -1.80 30.12
C ALA A 8 -8.57 -0.80 28.95
N PRO A 9 -8.95 -1.19 27.71
CA PRO A 9 -9.30 -0.21 26.68
C PRO A 9 -10.70 0.42 26.90
N ALA A 10 -11.62 -0.25 27.60
CA ALA A 10 -13.02 0.20 27.71
C ALA A 10 -13.25 1.45 28.60
N ARG A 11 -12.37 1.76 29.54
CA ARG A 11 -12.55 2.95 30.40
C ARG A 11 -12.01 4.23 29.77
N SER A 12 -11.04 4.12 28.88
CA SER A 12 -10.48 5.28 28.16
C SER A 12 -11.41 5.79 27.05
N LEU A 13 -12.14 4.90 26.38
CA LEU A 13 -13.08 5.28 25.31
C LEU A 13 -14.27 6.06 25.83
N LEU A 14 -14.80 5.70 27.00
CA LEU A 14 -15.92 6.42 27.59
C LEU A 14 -15.52 7.80 28.16
N ALA A 15 -14.29 7.93 28.66
CA ALA A 15 -13.75 9.20 29.12
C ALA A 15 -13.43 10.17 27.97
N MET A 16 -13.00 9.66 26.80
CA MET A 16 -12.79 10.46 25.62
C MET A 16 -14.09 10.92 24.96
N ALA A 17 -15.13 10.09 24.93
CA ALA A 17 -16.45 10.47 24.44
C ALA A 17 -17.11 11.57 25.30
N LEU A 18 -16.85 11.59 26.59
CA LEU A 18 -17.35 12.62 27.51
C LEU A 18 -16.50 13.92 27.46
N ALA A 19 -15.20 13.83 27.18
CA ALA A 19 -14.32 14.99 27.00
C ALA A 19 -14.59 15.72 25.67
N GLY A 20 -14.95 15.01 24.60
CA GLY A 20 -15.34 15.58 23.31
C GLY A 20 -16.65 16.40 23.36
N GLY A 21 -17.57 16.08 24.31
CA GLY A 21 -18.82 16.80 24.48
C GLY A 21 -18.69 18.17 25.17
N LEU A 22 -17.53 18.50 25.74
CA LEU A 22 -17.29 19.73 26.49
C LEU A 22 -16.43 20.79 25.78
N ALA A 23 -15.91 20.48 24.57
CA ALA A 23 -15.01 21.37 23.81
C ALA A 23 -15.73 22.20 22.72
N LEU A 24 -17.04 22.29 22.70
CA LEU A 24 -17.85 23.04 21.70
C LEU A 24 -17.78 24.57 21.85
N GLY A 25 -16.66 25.12 22.22
CA GLY A 25 -16.41 26.55 22.29
C GLY A 25 -15.20 27.06 21.50
N ALA A 26 -14.63 26.22 20.59
CA ALA A 26 -13.44 26.59 19.83
C ALA A 26 -13.77 26.96 18.37
N THR A 27 -13.02 27.90 17.83
CA THR A 27 -13.04 28.36 16.44
C THR A 27 -13.00 27.21 15.42
N PRO A 28 -13.67 27.33 14.26
CA PRO A 28 -13.78 26.25 13.28
C PRO A 28 -12.41 25.82 12.74
N ALA A 29 -12.15 24.53 12.82
CA ALA A 29 -11.02 23.81 12.25
C ALA A 29 -11.54 23.02 11.01
N MET A 30 -10.76 22.70 9.97
CA MET A 30 -11.20 22.37 8.59
C MET A 30 -10.70 21.01 7.97
N ALA A 31 -11.44 20.19 7.16
CA ALA A 31 -11.22 18.76 6.73
C ALA A 31 -11.43 18.33 5.24
N GLN A 32 -10.91 17.14 4.75
CA GLN A 32 -11.05 16.61 3.36
C GLN A 32 -12.41 15.95 3.10
N SER A 33 -13.09 16.25 1.97
CA SER A 33 -14.42 15.74 1.66
C SER A 33 -14.42 14.64 0.59
N THR A 34 -14.96 13.44 0.91
CA THR A 34 -15.34 12.41 -0.07
C THR A 34 -16.71 12.65 -0.69
N GLY A 35 -17.39 13.71 -0.29
CA GLY A 35 -18.72 14.06 -0.79
C GLY A 35 -18.70 14.45 -2.25
N ALA A 36 -19.74 14.03 -3.00
CA ALA A 36 -19.99 14.48 -4.34
C ALA A 36 -20.56 15.89 -4.37
N THR A 37 -20.43 16.55 -5.53
CA THR A 37 -21.06 17.85 -5.82
C THR A 37 -21.96 17.71 -7.03
N ILE A 38 -23.19 18.21 -6.95
CA ILE A 38 -24.07 18.39 -8.10
C ILE A 38 -24.11 19.89 -8.42
N ARG A 39 -23.79 20.24 -9.66
CA ARG A 39 -23.84 21.63 -10.14
C ARG A 39 -24.50 21.70 -11.51
N GLY A 40 -24.88 22.87 -11.95
CA GLY A 40 -25.48 23.11 -13.28
C GLY A 40 -26.23 24.42 -13.36
N GLN A 41 -27.03 24.58 -14.39
CA GLN A 41 -27.83 25.77 -14.64
C GLN A 41 -29.32 25.44 -14.67
N VAL A 42 -30.14 26.28 -14.04
CA VAL A 42 -31.59 26.22 -14.12
C VAL A 42 -32.05 27.22 -15.18
N MET A 43 -32.81 26.73 -16.16
CA MET A 43 -33.38 27.54 -17.23
C MET A 43 -34.91 27.51 -17.11
N ALA A 44 -35.56 28.66 -17.24
CA ALA A 44 -37.01 28.80 -17.39
C ALA A 44 -37.31 29.47 -18.69
N ASP A 45 -38.11 28.82 -19.58
CA ASP A 45 -38.49 29.35 -20.90
C ASP A 45 -37.28 29.87 -21.71
N SER A 46 -36.18 29.17 -21.70
CA SER A 46 -34.91 29.49 -22.40
C SER A 46 -34.12 30.70 -21.81
N ALA A 47 -34.43 31.15 -20.61
CA ALA A 47 -33.70 32.15 -19.87
C ALA A 47 -33.20 31.60 -18.54
N PRO A 48 -32.07 32.07 -18.00
CA PRO A 48 -31.61 31.69 -16.66
C PRO A 48 -32.68 31.96 -15.59
N ALA A 49 -32.99 30.94 -14.78
CA ALA A 49 -33.99 31.04 -13.72
C ALA A 49 -33.34 31.50 -12.41
N ALA A 50 -33.16 32.81 -12.29
CA ALA A 50 -32.63 33.44 -11.08
C ALA A 50 -33.47 33.10 -9.84
N ASN A 51 -32.78 32.74 -8.72
CA ASN A 51 -33.40 32.38 -7.45
C ASN A 51 -34.31 31.14 -7.51
N ALA A 52 -34.18 30.28 -8.51
CA ALA A 52 -34.86 28.99 -8.52
C ALA A 52 -34.41 28.18 -7.31
N GLN A 53 -35.33 27.52 -6.63
CA GLN A 53 -35.01 26.63 -5.51
C GLN A 53 -34.67 25.24 -6.03
N VAL A 54 -33.46 24.76 -5.73
CA VAL A 54 -33.01 23.40 -6.05
C VAL A 54 -32.96 22.59 -4.75
N ILE A 55 -33.72 21.51 -4.72
CA ILE A 55 -33.83 20.61 -3.58
C ILE A 55 -33.30 19.25 -3.99
N VAL A 56 -32.31 18.75 -3.27
CA VAL A 56 -31.67 17.46 -3.49
C VAL A 56 -31.98 16.53 -2.33
N VAL A 57 -32.63 15.39 -2.59
CA VAL A 57 -33.08 14.45 -1.56
C VAL A 57 -32.55 13.06 -1.86
N ASN A 58 -31.90 12.44 -0.87
CA ASN A 58 -31.60 11.01 -0.91
C ASN A 58 -32.80 10.23 -0.33
N PRO A 59 -33.55 9.47 -1.14
CA PRO A 59 -34.74 8.77 -0.66
C PRO A 59 -34.41 7.60 0.27
N ALA A 60 -33.18 7.05 0.22
CA ALA A 60 -32.77 5.93 1.05
C ALA A 60 -32.45 6.32 2.50
N THR A 61 -32.04 7.59 2.73
CA THR A 61 -31.60 8.06 4.06
C THR A 61 -32.40 9.26 4.58
N GLY A 62 -33.19 9.91 3.71
CA GLY A 62 -33.90 11.15 4.04
C GLY A 62 -33.00 12.39 4.02
N LEU A 63 -31.71 12.27 3.67
CA LEU A 63 -30.81 13.43 3.54
C LEU A 63 -31.37 14.43 2.53
N ARG A 64 -31.56 15.68 2.98
CA ARG A 64 -32.09 16.78 2.17
C ARG A 64 -31.15 17.97 2.18
N ARG A 65 -30.90 18.55 1.01
CA ARG A 65 -30.15 19.79 0.82
C ARG A 65 -30.94 20.73 -0.06
N THR A 66 -30.95 22.01 0.29
CA THR A 66 -31.70 23.04 -0.47
C THR A 66 -30.76 24.22 -0.74
N VAL A 67 -30.63 24.59 -2.01
CA VAL A 67 -29.87 25.77 -2.45
C VAL A 67 -30.71 26.64 -3.36
N GLN A 68 -30.31 27.90 -3.55
CA GLN A 68 -30.90 28.83 -4.50
C GLN A 68 -29.96 29.06 -5.68
N ALA A 69 -30.50 29.05 -6.90
CA ALA A 69 -29.75 29.37 -8.08
C ALA A 69 -29.37 30.88 -8.07
N SER A 70 -28.18 31.19 -8.53
CA SER A 70 -27.66 32.55 -8.70
C SER A 70 -28.42 33.37 -9.77
N GLU A 71 -28.05 34.63 -9.96
CA GLU A 71 -28.68 35.52 -10.95
C GLU A 71 -28.58 34.97 -12.39
N ASP A 72 -27.53 34.24 -12.71
CA ASP A 72 -27.32 33.56 -14.01
C ASP A 72 -27.90 32.15 -14.05
N GLY A 73 -28.69 31.76 -13.05
CA GLY A 73 -29.33 30.46 -12.94
C GLY A 73 -28.42 29.31 -12.49
N ARG A 74 -27.14 29.53 -12.22
CA ARG A 74 -26.22 28.49 -11.78
C ARG A 74 -26.47 28.06 -10.33
N TYR A 75 -26.26 26.79 -10.04
CA TYR A 75 -26.38 26.23 -8.71
C TYR A 75 -25.28 25.21 -8.44
N ALA A 76 -24.93 25.03 -7.17
CA ALA A 76 -24.04 23.94 -6.72
C ALA A 76 -24.49 23.40 -5.37
N VAL A 77 -24.50 22.08 -5.20
CA VAL A 77 -24.82 21.37 -3.96
C VAL A 77 -23.66 20.44 -3.66
N ALA A 78 -22.85 20.80 -2.69
CA ALA A 78 -21.65 20.06 -2.30
C ALA A 78 -21.90 19.14 -1.09
N GLY A 79 -20.94 18.21 -0.81
CA GLY A 79 -20.92 17.36 0.37
C GLY A 79 -21.98 16.26 0.38
N LEU A 80 -22.41 15.81 -0.79
CA LEU A 80 -23.38 14.73 -0.92
C LEU A 80 -22.68 13.37 -0.80
N PRO A 81 -23.04 12.50 0.16
CA PRO A 81 -22.62 11.10 0.15
C PRO A 81 -22.92 10.42 -1.21
N PRO A 82 -22.12 9.46 -1.67
CA PRO A 82 -22.42 8.72 -2.88
C PRO A 82 -23.80 8.06 -2.80
N GLY A 83 -24.54 8.10 -3.90
CA GLY A 83 -25.87 7.51 -3.96
C GLY A 83 -26.81 8.13 -4.99
N THR A 84 -28.05 7.67 -5.02
CA THR A 84 -29.08 8.18 -5.93
C THR A 84 -29.89 9.27 -5.25
N TYR A 85 -30.02 10.40 -5.93
CA TYR A 85 -30.71 11.58 -5.45
C TYR A 85 -31.87 11.94 -6.35
N ARG A 86 -32.97 12.38 -5.74
CA ARG A 86 -34.08 13.04 -6.41
C ARG A 86 -33.83 14.55 -6.32
N ILE A 87 -33.70 15.19 -7.47
CA ILE A 87 -33.50 16.63 -7.59
C ILE A 87 -34.80 17.29 -8.02
N GLU A 88 -35.32 18.17 -7.18
CA GLU A 88 -36.55 18.93 -7.42
C GLU A 88 -36.18 20.39 -7.62
N VAL A 89 -36.59 20.99 -8.75
CA VAL A 89 -36.41 22.42 -9.03
C VAL A 89 -37.75 23.14 -9.05
N GLN A 90 -37.83 24.23 -8.29
CA GLN A 90 -39.02 25.05 -8.18
C GLN A 90 -38.73 26.47 -8.68
N SER A 91 -39.44 26.93 -9.71
CA SER A 91 -39.33 28.28 -10.26
C SER A 91 -40.65 28.72 -10.86
N GLY A 92 -41.09 29.94 -10.57
CA GLY A 92 -42.31 30.50 -11.14
C GLY A 92 -43.61 29.72 -10.86
N GLY A 93 -43.63 28.91 -9.77
CA GLY A 93 -44.78 28.06 -9.42
C GLY A 93 -44.80 26.72 -10.15
N GLN A 94 -43.79 26.41 -10.95
CA GLN A 94 -43.59 25.13 -11.62
C GLN A 94 -42.52 24.30 -10.91
N THR A 95 -42.67 22.99 -10.95
CA THR A 95 -41.71 22.05 -10.38
C THR A 95 -41.29 21.01 -11.42
N THR A 96 -40.00 20.79 -11.52
CA THR A 96 -39.42 19.73 -12.36
C THR A 96 -38.63 18.79 -11.44
N THR A 97 -38.74 17.47 -11.68
CA THR A 97 -38.02 16.44 -10.90
C THR A 97 -37.12 15.62 -11.81
N ARG A 98 -35.89 15.34 -11.36
CA ARG A 98 -34.92 14.43 -12.00
C ARG A 98 -34.32 13.50 -10.96
N GLU A 99 -33.88 12.33 -11.39
CA GLU A 99 -33.02 11.47 -10.59
C GLU A 99 -31.61 11.44 -11.16
N LEU A 100 -30.63 11.45 -10.26
CA LEU A 100 -29.21 11.39 -10.59
C LEU A 100 -28.49 10.54 -9.55
N THR A 101 -27.64 9.61 -10.00
CA THR A 101 -26.70 8.89 -9.15
C THR A 101 -25.35 9.59 -9.21
N VAL A 102 -24.79 9.91 -8.05
CA VAL A 102 -23.44 10.50 -7.92
C VAL A 102 -22.52 9.53 -7.22
N GLN A 103 -21.25 9.53 -7.65
CA GLN A 103 -20.19 8.66 -7.16
C GLN A 103 -19.26 9.42 -6.20
N VAL A 104 -18.40 8.69 -5.49
CA VAL A 104 -17.47 9.23 -4.48
C VAL A 104 -16.61 10.35 -5.05
N GLY A 105 -16.67 11.54 -4.40
CA GLY A 105 -15.91 12.72 -4.79
C GLY A 105 -16.15 13.21 -6.23
N GLN A 106 -17.27 12.83 -6.86
CA GLN A 106 -17.64 13.25 -8.21
C GLN A 106 -18.20 14.65 -8.22
N THR A 107 -17.88 15.45 -9.25
CA THR A 107 -18.58 16.68 -9.59
C THR A 107 -19.48 16.41 -10.80
N ALA A 108 -20.76 16.20 -10.57
CA ALA A 108 -21.76 15.95 -11.62
C ALA A 108 -22.38 17.27 -12.10
N THR A 109 -22.42 17.49 -13.42
CA THR A 109 -23.10 18.64 -14.02
C THR A 109 -24.47 18.22 -14.51
N LEU A 110 -25.53 18.90 -14.03
CA LEU A 110 -26.92 18.65 -14.40
C LEU A 110 -27.64 19.98 -14.65
N ASP A 111 -27.93 20.27 -15.92
CA ASP A 111 -28.72 21.42 -16.33
C ASP A 111 -30.21 21.07 -16.31
N LEU A 112 -31.03 21.96 -15.79
CA LEU A 112 -32.44 21.74 -15.48
C LEU A 112 -33.36 22.77 -16.14
N GLY A 113 -34.33 22.32 -16.93
CA GLY A 113 -35.36 23.15 -17.51
C GLY A 113 -36.64 23.15 -16.67
N VAL A 114 -37.22 24.33 -16.42
CA VAL A 114 -38.53 24.52 -15.76
C VAL A 114 -39.42 25.28 -16.72
N GLY A 115 -40.60 24.71 -17.07
CA GLY A 115 -41.53 25.32 -18.06
C GLY A 115 -41.45 24.64 -19.41
N GLY A 116 -42.60 24.33 -19.99
CA GLY A 116 -42.74 23.41 -21.13
C GLY A 116 -41.99 23.80 -22.40
N VAL A 117 -40.84 23.23 -22.58
CA VAL A 117 -40.41 22.70 -23.91
C VAL A 117 -39.87 21.32 -23.64
N ALA A 118 -40.65 20.31 -24.01
CA ALA A 118 -40.12 18.96 -24.13
C ALA A 118 -38.95 19.00 -25.11
N GLU A 119 -37.74 18.72 -24.66
CA GLU A 119 -36.66 18.38 -25.58
C GLU A 119 -37.11 17.23 -26.43
N THR A 120 -37.02 17.41 -27.73
CA THR A 120 -37.33 16.44 -28.80
C THR A 120 -36.47 15.21 -28.60
N ALA A 121 -36.93 14.26 -27.80
CA ALA A 121 -36.51 12.88 -27.93
C ALA A 121 -37.17 12.35 -29.20
N THR A 122 -36.40 12.06 -30.22
CA THR A 122 -36.81 11.45 -31.48
C THR A 122 -37.45 10.10 -31.22
N THR A 123 -38.79 10.08 -31.46
CA THR A 123 -39.66 8.98 -31.84
C THR A 123 -39.66 7.67 -31.04
N GLY A 124 -40.73 7.49 -30.26
CA GLY A 124 -41.28 6.23 -29.76
C GLY A 124 -42.42 6.50 -28.79
N GLU A 125 -43.66 6.32 -29.24
CA GLU A 125 -44.93 6.54 -28.56
C GLU A 125 -44.92 6.68 -27.03
N ALA A 126 -45.22 7.89 -26.59
CA ALA A 126 -45.48 8.20 -25.19
C ALA A 126 -46.96 7.93 -24.84
N THR A 127 -47.15 7.03 -23.89
CA THR A 127 -48.39 7.05 -23.07
C THR A 127 -48.00 6.76 -21.62
N THR A 128 -48.44 7.73 -20.80
CA THR A 128 -48.51 7.75 -19.34
C THR A 128 -47.32 8.25 -18.52
N LEU A 129 -47.52 9.46 -17.99
CA LEU A 129 -47.20 9.98 -16.67
C LEU A 129 -45.87 9.49 -16.02
N ASP A 130 -44.94 10.45 -15.83
CA ASP A 130 -43.83 10.42 -14.89
C ASP A 130 -42.84 9.27 -15.09
N ALA A 131 -42.25 9.15 -16.27
CA ALA A 131 -41.02 8.45 -16.40
C ALA A 131 -39.91 9.30 -15.75
N VAL A 132 -39.59 8.99 -14.49
CA VAL A 132 -38.33 9.37 -13.88
C VAL A 132 -37.24 8.84 -14.78
N GLN A 133 -36.62 9.73 -15.55
CA GLN A 133 -35.51 9.33 -16.39
C GLN A 133 -34.32 9.11 -15.45
N VAL A 134 -33.99 7.86 -15.16
CA VAL A 134 -32.76 7.51 -14.47
C VAL A 134 -31.63 7.89 -15.42
N VAL A 135 -31.05 9.05 -15.21
CA VAL A 135 -29.77 9.38 -15.82
C VAL A 135 -28.78 8.43 -15.14
N GLY A 136 -28.19 7.51 -15.88
CA GLY A 136 -27.10 6.66 -15.39
C GLY A 136 -26.01 7.53 -14.76
N ALA A 137 -25.10 6.93 -13.98
CA ALA A 137 -24.03 7.68 -13.33
C ALA A 137 -23.41 8.67 -14.32
N ALA A 138 -23.55 9.96 -14.03
CA ALA A 138 -23.08 11.01 -14.93
C ALA A 138 -21.55 10.91 -15.02
N VAL A 139 -21.04 10.83 -16.24
CA VAL A 139 -19.59 10.78 -16.45
C VAL A 139 -19.02 12.15 -16.17
N GLU A 140 -18.03 12.21 -15.29
CA GLU A 140 -17.34 13.45 -15.00
C GLU A 140 -16.35 13.76 -16.13
N THR A 141 -16.78 14.53 -17.12
CA THR A 141 -15.95 14.90 -18.25
C THR A 141 -15.28 16.26 -18.06
N ARG A 142 -15.86 17.17 -17.27
CA ARG A 142 -15.37 18.55 -17.02
C ARG A 142 -14.46 18.62 -15.81
N THR A 143 -13.46 17.75 -15.74
CA THR A 143 -12.42 17.75 -14.72
C THR A 143 -11.05 17.50 -15.34
N SER A 144 -10.02 18.06 -14.72
CA SER A 144 -8.63 17.74 -15.09
C SER A 144 -8.13 16.46 -14.43
N GLU A 145 -8.78 15.96 -13.36
CA GLU A 145 -8.39 14.71 -12.69
C GLU A 145 -8.45 13.54 -13.65
N VAL A 146 -7.44 12.68 -13.57
CA VAL A 146 -7.42 11.40 -14.27
C VAL A 146 -7.86 10.34 -13.28
N ALA A 147 -9.16 10.07 -13.28
CA ALA A 147 -9.79 9.18 -12.32
C ALA A 147 -10.57 8.06 -13.01
N THR A 148 -10.53 6.88 -12.44
CA THR A 148 -11.40 5.75 -12.81
C THR A 148 -12.24 5.36 -11.60
N TYR A 149 -13.53 5.28 -11.79
CA TYR A 149 -14.50 4.84 -10.79
C TYR A 149 -14.67 3.32 -10.83
N ILE A 150 -14.65 2.69 -9.68
CA ILE A 150 -14.94 1.27 -9.49
C ILE A 150 -16.25 1.18 -8.71
N SER A 151 -17.29 0.77 -9.43
CA SER A 151 -18.65 0.70 -8.90
C SER A 151 -18.86 -0.53 -8.00
N ASN A 152 -19.86 -0.47 -7.14
CA ASN A 152 -20.27 -1.63 -6.33
C ASN A 152 -20.57 -2.89 -7.19
N LYS A 153 -21.22 -2.72 -8.36
CA LYS A 153 -21.50 -3.83 -9.30
C LYS A 153 -20.21 -4.50 -9.78
N GLN A 154 -19.13 -3.73 -10.03
CA GLN A 154 -17.83 -4.28 -10.42
C GLN A 154 -17.17 -5.02 -9.25
N ILE A 155 -17.22 -4.45 -8.03
CA ILE A 155 -16.67 -5.08 -6.81
C ILE A 155 -17.35 -6.41 -6.52
N GLU A 156 -18.67 -6.49 -6.69
CA GLU A 156 -19.46 -7.70 -6.43
C GLU A 156 -19.35 -8.74 -7.55
N ALA A 157 -19.37 -8.32 -8.82
CA ALA A 157 -19.51 -9.24 -9.94
C ALA A 157 -18.18 -9.75 -10.51
N LEU A 158 -17.10 -8.94 -10.54
CA LEU A 158 -15.84 -9.38 -11.15
C LEU A 158 -15.16 -10.50 -10.34
N PRO A 159 -14.53 -11.48 -11.00
CA PRO A 159 -13.82 -12.54 -10.32
C PRO A 159 -12.57 -12.02 -9.60
N GLN A 160 -12.28 -12.57 -8.42
CA GLN A 160 -11.14 -12.20 -7.60
C GLN A 160 -10.66 -13.38 -6.75
N ASN A 161 -9.36 -13.41 -6.46
CA ASN A 161 -8.75 -14.45 -5.65
C ASN A 161 -9.04 -14.26 -4.15
N SER A 162 -8.83 -13.05 -3.66
CA SER A 162 -9.04 -12.67 -2.26
C SER A 162 -9.92 -11.43 -2.19
N ARG A 163 -10.85 -11.35 -1.28
CA ARG A 163 -11.77 -10.21 -1.13
C ARG A 163 -11.05 -8.89 -0.76
N ASN A 164 -10.00 -8.53 -1.50
CA ASN A 164 -9.31 -7.27 -1.36
C ASN A 164 -9.85 -6.27 -2.38
N PHE A 165 -10.57 -5.24 -1.93
CA PHE A 165 -11.20 -4.26 -2.81
C PHE A 165 -10.18 -3.51 -3.70
N LEU A 166 -8.92 -3.37 -3.24
CA LEU A 166 -7.85 -2.72 -4.02
C LEU A 166 -7.44 -3.54 -5.27
N ALA A 167 -7.74 -4.85 -5.31
CA ALA A 167 -7.43 -5.68 -6.47
C ALA A 167 -8.16 -5.24 -7.76
N PHE A 168 -9.28 -4.53 -7.64
CA PHE A 168 -10.00 -3.99 -8.80
C PHE A 168 -9.34 -2.73 -9.36
N ALA A 169 -8.47 -2.03 -8.59
CA ALA A 169 -7.65 -0.94 -9.11
C ALA A 169 -6.71 -1.40 -10.23
N ASP A 170 -6.49 -2.70 -10.35
CA ASP A 170 -5.76 -3.36 -11.44
C ASP A 170 -6.41 -3.13 -12.83
N THR A 171 -7.69 -2.76 -12.88
CA THR A 171 -8.40 -2.40 -14.11
C THR A 171 -8.16 -0.95 -14.54
N VAL A 172 -7.46 -0.15 -13.71
CA VAL A 172 -7.16 1.25 -13.99
C VAL A 172 -5.87 1.36 -14.78
N PRO A 173 -5.82 2.13 -15.87
CA PRO A 173 -4.58 2.34 -16.62
C PRO A 173 -3.45 2.88 -15.71
N GLY A 174 -2.25 2.30 -15.82
CA GLY A 174 -1.09 2.71 -15.05
C GLY A 174 -1.02 2.18 -13.63
N VAL A 175 -2.04 1.49 -13.14
CA VAL A 175 -2.08 0.93 -11.79
C VAL A 175 -1.92 -0.59 -11.81
N GLN A 176 -1.24 -1.13 -10.81
CA GLN A 176 -1.02 -2.56 -10.65
C GLN A 176 -1.27 -2.98 -9.19
N PHE A 177 -2.03 -4.04 -9.02
CA PHE A 177 -2.14 -4.75 -7.75
C PHE A 177 -1.13 -5.91 -7.78
N ILE A 178 -0.04 -5.75 -7.02
CA ILE A 178 1.11 -6.66 -7.06
C ILE A 178 1.00 -7.65 -5.92
N THR A 179 1.30 -8.91 -6.22
CA THR A 179 1.55 -9.96 -5.23
C THR A 179 3.01 -10.38 -5.34
N ASP A 180 3.77 -10.27 -4.25
CA ASP A 180 5.18 -10.68 -4.23
C ASP A 180 5.35 -12.22 -4.11
N ALA A 181 6.61 -12.68 -4.10
CA ALA A 181 6.92 -14.12 -3.96
C ALA A 181 6.47 -14.72 -2.61
N SER A 182 6.30 -13.90 -1.58
CA SER A 182 5.81 -14.31 -0.26
C SER A 182 4.27 -14.34 -0.19
N GLY A 183 3.60 -13.75 -1.19
CA GLY A 183 2.15 -13.62 -1.25
C GLY A 183 1.62 -12.29 -0.70
N ASN A 184 2.48 -11.40 -0.23
CA ASN A 184 2.07 -10.09 0.26
C ASN A 184 1.55 -9.23 -0.91
N THR A 185 0.58 -8.38 -0.61
CA THR A 185 -0.10 -7.59 -1.63
C THR A 185 0.14 -6.10 -1.45
N ARG A 186 0.25 -5.36 -2.55
CA ARG A 186 0.41 -3.91 -2.54
C ARG A 186 -0.08 -3.27 -3.83
N LEU A 187 -0.49 -2.01 -3.74
CA LEU A 187 -0.88 -1.20 -4.88
C LEU A 187 0.32 -0.35 -5.35
N ARG A 188 0.53 -0.27 -6.66
CA ARG A 188 1.56 0.56 -7.27
C ARG A 188 0.99 1.32 -8.47
N SER A 189 1.43 2.56 -8.66
CA SER A 189 1.09 3.36 -9.83
C SER A 189 2.37 3.85 -10.53
N GLY A 190 2.44 3.62 -11.83
CA GLY A 190 3.65 3.89 -12.61
C GLY A 190 4.86 3.11 -12.09
N ALA A 191 6.04 3.70 -12.17
CA ALA A 191 7.30 3.11 -11.70
C ALA A 191 7.70 3.55 -10.28
N GLN A 192 6.89 4.35 -9.61
CA GLN A 192 7.15 4.80 -8.25
C GLN A 192 6.97 3.65 -7.25
N SER A 193 7.55 3.81 -6.06
CA SER A 193 7.36 2.91 -4.94
C SER A 193 5.88 2.81 -4.54
N ALA A 194 5.47 1.70 -3.95
CA ALA A 194 4.14 1.56 -3.36
C ALA A 194 3.87 2.59 -2.25
N ASN A 195 4.91 3.06 -1.56
CA ASN A 195 4.82 4.15 -0.58
C ASN A 195 4.23 5.44 -1.16
N ALA A 196 4.43 5.68 -2.46
CA ALA A 196 3.94 6.87 -3.14
C ALA A 196 2.43 6.90 -3.34
N VAL A 197 1.73 5.80 -3.06
CA VAL A 197 0.25 5.71 -3.08
C VAL A 197 -0.31 6.10 -1.71
N ASN A 198 -1.45 6.78 -1.68
CA ASN A 198 -2.26 6.94 -0.48
C ASN A 198 -3.70 6.48 -0.74
N VAL A 199 -4.34 5.93 0.29
CA VAL A 199 -5.74 5.50 0.26
C VAL A 199 -6.51 6.33 1.27
N PHE A 200 -7.62 6.92 0.85
CA PHE A 200 -8.53 7.69 1.68
C PHE A 200 -9.85 6.93 1.78
N ILE A 201 -10.27 6.62 3.00
CA ILE A 201 -11.55 5.96 3.27
C ILE A 201 -12.41 6.93 4.08
N ASP A 202 -13.56 7.29 3.56
CA ASP A 202 -14.45 8.32 4.10
C ASP A 202 -13.73 9.67 4.41
N GLY A 203 -12.70 10.02 3.61
CA GLY A 203 -11.87 11.22 3.79
C GLY A 203 -10.62 11.04 4.65
N VAL A 204 -10.46 9.90 5.32
CA VAL A 204 -9.33 9.65 6.21
C VAL A 204 -8.23 8.88 5.51
N GLY A 205 -7.01 9.45 5.48
CA GLY A 205 -5.83 8.79 4.92
C GLY A 205 -5.40 7.56 5.72
N GLN A 206 -5.05 6.48 5.00
CA GLN A 206 -4.65 5.19 5.56
C GLN A 206 -3.13 4.96 5.46
N LYS A 207 -2.34 6.01 5.27
CA LYS A 207 -0.89 5.95 5.03
C LYS A 207 -0.14 5.24 6.16
N ASN A 208 0.77 4.34 5.80
CA ASN A 208 1.79 3.82 6.71
C ASN A 208 2.98 4.79 6.76
N TYR A 209 3.42 5.13 7.95
CA TYR A 209 4.52 6.05 8.19
C TYR A 209 5.84 5.38 8.57
N VAL A 210 5.78 4.12 8.91
CA VAL A 210 6.93 3.36 9.42
C VAL A 210 7.49 2.46 8.35
N THR A 211 6.70 1.50 7.86
CA THR A 211 7.16 0.49 6.90
C THR A 211 6.79 0.85 5.46
N THR A 212 7.41 0.19 4.49
CA THR A 212 7.07 0.30 3.08
C THR A 212 5.67 -0.25 2.79
N GLY A 213 5.08 0.01 1.62
CA GLY A 213 3.80 -0.58 1.20
C GLY A 213 2.66 0.41 1.01
N GLY A 214 2.81 1.65 1.45
CA GLY A 214 1.89 2.75 1.21
C GLY A 214 0.77 2.85 2.23
N ILE A 215 0.08 1.79 2.58
CA ILE A 215 -1.02 1.76 3.54
C ILE A 215 -0.78 0.76 4.67
N SER A 216 -1.32 1.08 5.84
CA SER A 216 -1.20 0.21 7.02
C SER A 216 -1.67 -1.21 6.72
N GLY A 217 -0.83 -2.19 7.05
CA GLY A 217 -1.14 -3.60 6.93
C GLY A 217 -1.07 -4.20 5.51
N GLN A 218 -0.46 -3.54 4.52
CA GLN A 218 -0.36 -4.10 3.16
C GLN A 218 1.03 -4.65 2.81
N ASP A 219 2.09 -4.02 3.22
CA ASP A 219 3.44 -4.38 2.77
C ASP A 219 3.92 -5.75 3.27
N THR A 220 3.47 -6.14 4.44
CA THR A 220 3.89 -7.35 5.14
C THR A 220 2.75 -8.34 5.31
N SER A 221 1.72 -8.26 4.46
CA SER A 221 0.48 -9.00 4.59
C SER A 221 -0.07 -9.50 3.27
N ARG A 222 -0.73 -10.65 3.34
CA ARG A 222 -1.61 -11.21 2.29
C ARG A 222 -3.08 -10.87 2.53
N GLY A 223 -3.38 -10.21 3.64
CA GLY A 223 -4.72 -9.85 4.05
C GLY A 223 -5.26 -8.63 3.32
N ASN A 224 -6.37 -8.14 3.85
CA ASN A 224 -7.03 -6.94 3.37
C ASN A 224 -6.86 -5.81 4.36
N PRO A 225 -6.66 -4.58 3.90
CA PRO A 225 -6.63 -3.44 4.82
C PRO A 225 -8.02 -3.08 5.36
N PHE A 226 -9.10 -3.60 4.73
CA PHE A 226 -10.48 -3.22 5.03
C PHE A 226 -11.47 -4.29 4.57
N PRO A 227 -12.59 -4.56 5.29
CA PRO A 227 -13.59 -5.52 4.85
C PRO A 227 -14.24 -5.04 3.55
N GLN A 228 -14.20 -5.87 2.50
CA GLN A 228 -14.77 -5.52 1.19
C GLN A 228 -16.27 -5.27 1.25
N SER A 229 -17.01 -5.99 2.10
CA SER A 229 -18.46 -5.78 2.27
C SER A 229 -18.81 -4.41 2.84
N ALA A 230 -17.86 -3.73 3.47
CA ALA A 230 -18.06 -2.37 3.96
C ALA A 230 -17.75 -1.30 2.90
N ILE A 231 -17.08 -1.62 1.79
CA ILE A 231 -16.80 -0.67 0.72
C ILE A 231 -18.01 -0.57 -0.21
N GLY A 232 -18.51 0.63 -0.39
CA GLY A 232 -19.60 0.91 -1.34
C GLY A 232 -19.06 1.07 -2.76
N GLU A 233 -18.14 1.99 -2.93
CA GLU A 233 -17.48 2.29 -4.20
C GLU A 233 -16.18 3.05 -3.94
N TYR A 234 -15.33 3.16 -4.94
CA TYR A 234 -14.15 4.01 -4.87
C TYR A 234 -13.70 4.51 -6.23
N LYS A 235 -12.91 5.60 -6.22
CA LYS A 235 -12.20 6.08 -7.40
C LYS A 235 -10.69 5.97 -7.21
N VAL A 236 -9.98 5.75 -8.30
CA VAL A 236 -8.53 5.77 -8.35
C VAL A 236 -8.09 6.94 -9.21
N ILE A 237 -7.34 7.88 -8.63
CA ILE A 237 -6.81 9.05 -9.30
C ILE A 237 -5.32 8.79 -9.55
N THR A 238 -4.91 8.81 -10.81
CA THR A 238 -3.52 8.53 -11.19
C THR A 238 -2.73 9.77 -11.55
N GLN A 239 -3.43 10.90 -11.84
CA GLN A 239 -2.78 12.16 -12.18
C GLN A 239 -3.67 13.38 -11.91
N ASN A 240 -3.04 14.56 -11.90
CA ASN A 240 -3.69 15.85 -11.71
C ASN A 240 -4.52 15.91 -10.42
N TYR A 241 -3.94 15.41 -9.31
CA TYR A 241 -4.60 15.44 -8.01
C TYR A 241 -4.93 16.87 -7.59
N LYS A 242 -6.08 17.05 -7.01
CA LYS A 242 -6.46 18.30 -6.36
C LYS A 242 -5.64 18.54 -5.08
N ALA A 243 -5.55 19.79 -4.64
CA ALA A 243 -4.71 20.19 -3.49
C ALA A 243 -5.21 19.59 -2.16
N GLU A 244 -6.45 19.14 -2.10
CA GLU A 244 -7.00 18.43 -0.95
C GLU A 244 -6.28 17.11 -0.60
N TYR A 245 -5.65 16.43 -1.56
CA TYR A 245 -4.96 15.17 -1.33
C TYR A 245 -3.51 15.37 -0.89
N ASP A 246 -3.14 14.77 0.23
CA ASP A 246 -1.82 14.85 0.86
C ASP A 246 -1.07 13.52 0.84
N GLN A 247 0.24 13.60 1.10
CA GLN A 247 1.14 12.46 1.34
C GLN A 247 1.05 11.38 0.26
N LEU A 248 1.09 11.79 -1.00
CA LEU A 248 1.12 10.91 -2.15
C LEU A 248 1.93 11.55 -3.27
N SER A 249 2.58 10.72 -4.07
CA SER A 249 3.33 11.17 -5.24
C SER A 249 3.08 10.33 -6.50
N SER A 250 2.20 9.29 -6.44
CA SER A 250 1.91 8.44 -7.59
C SER A 250 0.42 8.18 -7.85
N ALA A 251 -0.39 7.84 -6.85
CA ALA A 251 -1.83 7.65 -6.98
C ALA A 251 -2.58 7.90 -5.67
N ALA A 252 -3.85 8.33 -5.80
CA ALA A 252 -4.81 8.37 -4.69
C ALA A 252 -5.95 7.39 -4.95
N VAL A 253 -6.30 6.59 -3.96
CA VAL A 253 -7.54 5.80 -3.92
C VAL A 253 -8.49 6.48 -2.96
N VAL A 254 -9.68 6.84 -3.40
CA VAL A 254 -10.70 7.51 -2.58
C VAL A 254 -11.92 6.61 -2.51
N ALA A 255 -12.16 6.02 -1.35
CA ALA A 255 -13.24 5.07 -1.11
C ALA A 255 -14.30 5.65 -0.18
N ALA A 256 -15.55 5.29 -0.45
CA ALA A 256 -16.68 5.53 0.44
C ALA A 256 -17.17 4.21 1.00
N THR A 257 -17.38 4.15 2.31
CA THR A 257 -17.98 2.99 2.95
C THR A 257 -19.49 2.99 2.84
N ARG A 258 -20.09 1.81 2.95
CA ARG A 258 -21.55 1.66 3.02
C ARG A 258 -22.09 2.29 4.31
N SER A 259 -23.28 2.85 4.20
CA SER A 259 -24.08 3.36 5.32
C SER A 259 -25.37 2.54 5.46
N GLY A 260 -26.04 2.64 6.59
CA GLY A 260 -27.40 2.15 6.75
C GLY A 260 -28.39 2.97 5.91
N SER A 261 -29.60 2.46 5.78
CA SER A 261 -30.70 3.11 5.09
C SER A 261 -31.98 3.04 5.93
N ASN A 262 -33.09 3.55 5.39
CA ASN A 262 -34.42 3.46 6.02
C ASN A 262 -35.00 2.03 6.03
N GLU A 263 -34.34 1.08 5.38
CA GLU A 263 -34.70 -0.32 5.35
C GLU A 263 -33.61 -1.17 6.00
N PHE A 264 -34.00 -2.19 6.76
CA PHE A 264 -33.04 -3.18 7.26
C PHE A 264 -32.58 -4.06 6.12
N GLN A 265 -31.27 -4.10 5.90
CA GLN A 265 -30.62 -4.89 4.86
C GLN A 265 -29.42 -5.61 5.46
N GLY A 266 -29.18 -6.82 5.00
CA GLY A 266 -28.00 -7.56 5.40
C GLY A 266 -27.55 -8.50 4.32
N SER A 267 -26.32 -8.97 4.46
CA SER A 267 -25.77 -10.00 3.58
C SER A 267 -24.88 -10.93 4.39
N PHE A 268 -24.87 -12.18 3.97
CA PHE A 268 -23.88 -13.17 4.38
C PHE A 268 -23.21 -13.72 3.14
N PHE A 269 -21.91 -14.01 3.22
CA PHE A 269 -21.20 -14.75 2.18
C PHE A 269 -20.27 -15.79 2.79
N TRP A 270 -19.99 -16.83 2.00
CA TRP A 270 -19.01 -17.86 2.27
C TRP A 270 -18.35 -18.28 0.96
N ASP A 271 -17.05 -18.05 0.85
CA ASP A 271 -16.21 -18.39 -0.29
C ASP A 271 -15.26 -19.50 0.10
N TYR A 272 -15.14 -20.52 -0.76
CA TYR A 272 -14.36 -21.71 -0.46
C TYR A 272 -13.60 -22.22 -1.68
N THR A 273 -12.34 -22.59 -1.43
CA THR A 273 -11.54 -23.41 -2.35
C THR A 273 -10.66 -24.37 -1.58
N MET A 274 -10.25 -25.48 -2.23
CA MET A 274 -9.43 -26.52 -1.61
C MET A 274 -8.38 -27.03 -2.59
N THR A 275 -7.44 -27.83 -2.05
CA THR A 275 -6.30 -28.41 -2.77
C THR A 275 -6.69 -29.06 -4.10
N ASP A 276 -7.76 -29.88 -4.11
CA ASP A 276 -8.16 -30.64 -5.32
C ASP A 276 -8.74 -29.72 -6.41
N TRP A 277 -9.22 -28.54 -6.03
CA TRP A 277 -9.78 -27.56 -6.95
C TRP A 277 -8.74 -26.62 -7.56
N ARG A 278 -7.49 -26.77 -7.18
CA ARG A 278 -6.35 -26.02 -7.73
C ARG A 278 -5.54 -26.91 -8.67
N ALA A 279 -5.08 -26.40 -9.80
CA ALA A 279 -4.10 -27.08 -10.63
C ALA A 279 -2.74 -27.17 -9.91
N ALA A 280 -1.99 -28.23 -10.15
CA ALA A 280 -0.63 -28.34 -9.62
C ALA A 280 0.29 -27.32 -10.28
N THR A 281 1.17 -26.69 -9.50
CA THR A 281 2.22 -25.81 -10.02
C THR A 281 3.26 -26.60 -10.80
N ASP A 282 4.07 -25.93 -11.62
CA ASP A 282 5.14 -26.61 -12.36
C ASP A 282 6.20 -27.22 -11.42
N PHE A 283 6.37 -26.66 -10.23
CA PHE A 283 7.23 -27.26 -9.20
C PHE A 283 6.63 -28.53 -8.62
N GLU A 284 5.31 -28.58 -8.41
CA GLU A 284 4.59 -29.75 -7.91
C GLU A 284 4.42 -30.87 -8.97
N LYS A 285 4.59 -30.57 -10.25
CA LYS A 285 4.58 -31.56 -11.34
C LYS A 285 5.92 -32.28 -11.51
N ARG A 286 6.99 -31.87 -10.83
CA ARG A 286 8.32 -32.52 -10.92
C ARG A 286 8.29 -33.94 -10.33
N PRO A 287 9.13 -34.84 -10.85
CA PRO A 287 9.20 -36.18 -10.31
C PRO A 287 9.51 -36.20 -8.82
N GLY A 288 8.71 -36.92 -8.03
CA GLY A 288 8.85 -37.06 -6.59
C GLY A 288 8.21 -35.93 -5.77
N ALA A 289 7.74 -34.83 -6.42
CA ALA A 289 7.00 -33.78 -5.74
C ALA A 289 5.55 -34.22 -5.48
N THR A 290 4.97 -33.73 -4.40
CA THR A 290 3.56 -33.92 -4.07
C THR A 290 2.84 -32.57 -4.14
N LYS A 291 1.58 -32.58 -4.58
CA LYS A 291 0.72 -31.42 -4.54
C LYS A 291 0.46 -31.03 -3.10
N ALA A 292 0.89 -29.86 -2.75
CA ALA A 292 0.83 -29.39 -1.38
C ALA A 292 -0.58 -28.94 -0.99
N GLU A 293 -0.96 -29.13 0.28
CA GLU A 293 -2.27 -28.74 0.79
C GLU A 293 -2.46 -27.22 0.71
N SER A 294 -3.57 -26.78 0.10
CA SER A 294 -3.95 -25.38 -0.03
C SER A 294 -5.45 -25.27 0.16
N LYS A 295 -5.87 -24.64 1.23
CA LYS A 295 -7.27 -24.32 1.52
C LYS A 295 -7.40 -22.82 1.65
N GLN A 296 -8.45 -22.25 1.08
CA GLN A 296 -8.83 -20.87 1.34
C GLN A 296 -10.32 -20.82 1.70
N GLU A 297 -10.62 -20.22 2.81
CA GLU A 297 -11.97 -20.00 3.31
C GLU A 297 -12.11 -18.54 3.71
N GLN A 298 -13.17 -17.90 3.21
CA GLN A 298 -13.50 -16.52 3.54
C GLN A 298 -14.99 -16.45 3.79
N TYR A 299 -15.39 -15.80 4.88
CA TYR A 299 -16.80 -15.62 5.20
C TYR A 299 -17.02 -14.29 5.90
N GLY A 300 -18.25 -13.82 5.83
CA GLY A 300 -18.57 -12.57 6.50
C GLY A 300 -20.06 -12.28 6.49
N VAL A 301 -20.41 -11.28 7.25
CA VAL A 301 -21.76 -10.77 7.40
C VAL A 301 -21.74 -9.25 7.42
N SER A 302 -22.73 -8.65 6.76
CA SER A 302 -23.01 -7.23 6.92
C SER A 302 -24.49 -7.03 7.27
N PHE A 303 -24.75 -5.98 8.03
CA PHE A 303 -26.10 -5.63 8.45
C PHE A 303 -26.23 -4.12 8.70
N GLY A 304 -27.26 -3.50 8.17
CA GLY A 304 -27.54 -2.09 8.35
C GLY A 304 -29.01 -1.78 8.34
N GLY A 305 -29.37 -0.59 8.79
CA GLY A 305 -30.75 -0.14 8.83
C GLY A 305 -30.94 1.13 9.64
N PRO A 306 -32.22 1.56 9.85
CA PRO A 306 -32.50 2.77 10.60
C PRO A 306 -32.41 2.53 12.11
N ILE A 307 -31.75 3.45 12.82
CA ILE A 307 -31.95 3.67 14.26
C ILE A 307 -33.19 4.56 14.44
N VAL A 308 -33.26 5.61 13.61
CA VAL A 308 -34.44 6.48 13.50
C VAL A 308 -34.63 6.79 12.01
N GLN A 309 -35.80 6.43 11.45
CA GLN A 309 -36.11 6.66 10.03
C GLN A 309 -35.85 8.12 9.62
N ASP A 310 -35.26 8.31 8.42
CA ASP A 310 -34.89 9.60 7.82
C ASP A 310 -33.87 10.42 8.63
N ARG A 311 -33.28 9.87 9.70
CA ARG A 311 -32.41 10.65 10.59
C ARG A 311 -31.15 9.95 11.05
N ALA A 312 -31.23 8.70 11.46
CA ALA A 312 -30.09 8.01 12.03
C ALA A 312 -30.04 6.56 11.56
N HIS A 313 -28.90 6.12 11.08
CA HIS A 313 -28.71 4.79 10.55
C HIS A 313 -27.46 4.16 11.14
N PHE A 314 -27.35 2.85 11.00
CA PHE A 314 -26.14 2.12 11.34
C PHE A 314 -25.79 1.11 10.24
N PHE A 315 -24.52 0.79 10.14
CA PHE A 315 -24.01 -0.29 9.30
C PHE A 315 -22.87 -1.01 10.03
N LEU A 316 -22.89 -2.35 9.98
CA LEU A 316 -21.89 -3.22 10.58
C LEU A 316 -21.42 -4.22 9.54
N ALA A 317 -20.12 -4.54 9.55
CA ALA A 317 -19.54 -5.58 8.72
C ALA A 317 -18.47 -6.37 9.49
N TYR A 318 -18.44 -7.67 9.27
CA TYR A 318 -17.42 -8.58 9.73
C TYR A 318 -16.99 -9.47 8.57
N GLU A 319 -15.69 -9.60 8.35
CA GLU A 319 -15.10 -10.55 7.41
C GLU A 319 -13.95 -11.30 8.06
N ALA A 320 -13.89 -12.61 7.81
CA ALA A 320 -12.81 -13.47 8.24
C ALA A 320 -12.18 -14.19 7.04
N LYS A 321 -10.87 -14.44 7.13
CA LYS A 321 -10.11 -15.24 6.18
C LYS A 321 -9.26 -16.27 6.90
N GLU A 322 -9.28 -17.47 6.37
CA GLU A 322 -8.36 -18.53 6.75
C GLU A 322 -7.70 -19.10 5.49
N PHE A 323 -6.39 -18.92 5.37
CA PHE A 323 -5.62 -19.49 4.27
C PHE A 323 -4.63 -20.50 4.82
N SER A 324 -4.53 -21.61 4.15
CA SER A 324 -3.49 -22.61 4.38
C SER A 324 -2.52 -22.55 3.21
N THR A 325 -1.29 -22.11 3.47
CA THR A 325 -0.25 -22.05 2.44
C THR A 325 0.72 -23.19 2.64
N PRO A 326 0.88 -24.07 1.64
CA PRO A 326 1.81 -25.14 1.72
C PRO A 326 3.26 -24.65 1.64
N LYS A 327 4.10 -25.21 2.47
CA LYS A 327 5.55 -25.05 2.45
C LYS A 327 6.17 -26.45 2.34
N THR A 328 7.13 -26.59 1.45
CA THR A 328 7.86 -27.83 1.27
C THR A 328 9.21 -27.72 1.97
N PHE A 329 9.58 -28.74 2.72
CA PHE A 329 10.91 -28.85 3.30
C PHE A 329 11.86 -29.57 2.33
N ARG A 330 13.08 -29.08 2.32
CA ARG A 330 14.20 -29.72 1.62
C ARG A 330 15.36 -29.86 2.60
N ILE A 331 16.18 -30.83 2.38
CA ILE A 331 17.43 -30.98 3.13
C ILE A 331 18.55 -30.55 2.20
N GLY A 332 19.37 -29.64 2.69
CA GLY A 332 20.51 -29.12 1.97
C GLY A 332 21.75 -30.02 2.04
N GLY A 333 22.83 -29.57 1.46
CA GLY A 333 24.16 -30.22 1.56
C GLY A 333 24.28 -31.61 0.96
N GLY A 334 23.25 -32.09 0.22
CA GLY A 334 23.26 -33.44 -0.36
C GLY A 334 22.93 -34.56 0.62
N TYR A 335 22.32 -34.23 1.76
CA TYR A 335 21.87 -35.17 2.80
C TYR A 335 20.41 -35.58 2.58
N ASP A 336 20.02 -36.73 3.12
CA ASP A 336 18.65 -37.20 3.16
C ASP A 336 18.07 -37.13 4.58
N VAL A 337 16.72 -37.26 4.72
CA VAL A 337 16.05 -37.25 6.03
C VAL A 337 16.63 -38.30 6.99
N GLY A 338 16.97 -39.46 6.48
CA GLY A 338 17.54 -40.54 7.27
C GLY A 338 18.91 -40.24 7.89
N ASP A 339 19.62 -39.24 7.34
CA ASP A 339 20.93 -38.83 7.83
C ASP A 339 20.83 -37.80 8.97
N LEU A 340 19.64 -37.23 9.21
CA LEU A 340 19.42 -36.26 10.27
C LEU A 340 19.39 -36.94 11.66
N PRO A 341 19.68 -36.18 12.74
CA PRO A 341 19.37 -36.60 14.10
C PRO A 341 17.89 -36.97 14.29
N PRO A 342 17.53 -37.96 15.11
CA PRO A 342 16.14 -38.38 15.28
C PRO A 342 15.15 -37.28 15.65
N GLU A 343 15.58 -36.32 16.43
CA GLU A 343 14.75 -35.17 16.82
C GLU A 343 14.41 -34.27 15.62
N LEU A 344 15.34 -34.12 14.67
CA LEU A 344 15.13 -33.36 13.45
C LEU A 344 14.32 -34.17 12.42
N GLN A 345 14.52 -35.46 12.31
CA GLN A 345 13.67 -36.34 11.50
C GLN A 345 12.21 -36.25 11.93
N ALA A 346 11.95 -36.25 13.24
CA ALA A 346 10.59 -36.11 13.78
C ALA A 346 9.95 -34.76 13.43
N GLN A 347 10.71 -33.68 13.41
CA GLN A 347 10.26 -32.34 13.04
C GLN A 347 10.03 -32.21 11.51
N PHE A 348 10.79 -32.94 10.71
CA PHE A 348 10.64 -32.92 9.26
C PHE A 348 9.31 -33.57 8.81
N GLY A 349 8.84 -34.60 9.54
CA GLY A 349 7.53 -35.24 9.33
C GLY A 349 7.31 -35.72 7.91
N SER A 350 6.26 -35.24 7.25
CA SER A 350 5.91 -35.60 5.86
C SER A 350 6.71 -34.82 4.80
N GLY A 351 7.62 -33.98 5.20
CA GLY A 351 8.33 -33.06 4.27
C GLY A 351 7.53 -31.86 3.84
N THR A 352 6.33 -31.64 4.41
CA THR A 352 5.47 -30.48 4.14
C THR A 352 4.95 -29.89 5.43
N TYR A 353 4.70 -28.59 5.41
CA TYR A 353 4.08 -27.84 6.48
C TYR A 353 3.02 -26.93 5.91
N THR A 354 1.90 -26.81 6.57
CA THR A 354 0.87 -25.85 6.21
C THR A 354 1.01 -24.62 7.07
N SER A 355 1.44 -23.49 6.45
CA SER A 355 1.51 -22.20 7.13
C SER A 355 0.10 -21.61 7.23
N PRO A 356 -0.46 -21.47 8.45
CA PRO A 356 -1.77 -20.85 8.61
C PRO A 356 -1.66 -19.33 8.55
N PHE A 357 -2.59 -18.72 7.81
CA PHE A 357 -2.89 -17.29 7.81
C PHE A 357 -4.32 -17.11 8.31
N LYS A 358 -4.53 -16.18 9.22
CA LYS A 358 -5.84 -15.79 9.74
C LYS A 358 -5.97 -14.28 9.78
N GLU A 359 -7.14 -13.79 9.40
CA GLU A 359 -7.49 -12.38 9.46
C GLU A 359 -8.95 -12.23 9.86
N ASP A 360 -9.20 -11.37 10.82
CA ASP A 360 -10.52 -10.93 11.26
C ASP A 360 -10.65 -9.41 11.08
N LEU A 361 -11.62 -8.97 10.30
CA LEU A 361 -11.88 -7.58 9.98
C LEU A 361 -13.25 -7.17 10.51
N TYR A 362 -13.29 -6.11 11.28
CA TYR A 362 -14.51 -5.54 11.84
C TYR A 362 -14.65 -4.09 11.38
N PHE A 363 -15.87 -3.72 11.01
CA PHE A 363 -16.22 -2.35 10.68
C PHE A 363 -17.58 -1.99 11.24
N GLY A 364 -17.73 -0.78 11.75
CA GLY A 364 -19.00 -0.21 12.20
C GLY A 364 -19.10 1.26 11.86
N LYS A 365 -20.30 1.68 11.44
CA LYS A 365 -20.64 3.06 11.08
C LYS A 365 -22.00 3.42 11.65
N ILE A 366 -22.08 4.63 12.20
CA ILE A 366 -23.35 5.25 12.64
C ILE A 366 -23.36 6.64 12.03
N ASP A 367 -24.45 6.99 11.35
CA ASP A 367 -24.69 8.32 10.84
C ASP A 367 -25.95 8.95 11.48
N TRP A 368 -25.96 10.27 11.61
CA TRP A 368 -27.04 10.99 12.24
C TRP A 368 -27.25 12.37 11.64
N LEU A 369 -28.43 12.60 11.08
CA LEU A 369 -28.93 13.87 10.57
C LEU A 369 -29.65 14.64 11.69
N VAL A 370 -29.11 15.78 12.10
CA VAL A 370 -29.68 16.65 13.11
C VAL A 370 -30.24 17.92 12.45
N GLY A 371 -31.53 17.93 12.20
CA GLY A 371 -32.15 18.94 11.34
C GLY A 371 -31.79 18.70 9.86
N GLU A 372 -31.77 19.77 9.07
CA GLU A 372 -31.39 19.70 7.64
C GLU A 372 -29.91 20.00 7.40
N ASN A 373 -29.21 20.61 8.37
CA ASN A 373 -27.92 21.22 8.19
C ASN A 373 -26.75 20.49 8.87
N HIS A 374 -27.03 19.63 9.85
CA HIS A 374 -25.99 18.97 10.63
C HIS A 374 -25.98 17.47 10.33
N TYR A 375 -24.82 16.94 9.99
CA TYR A 375 -24.61 15.51 9.78
C TYR A 375 -23.42 15.06 10.62
N PHE A 376 -23.61 14.03 11.40
CA PHE A 376 -22.58 13.36 12.19
C PHE A 376 -22.38 11.95 11.66
N GLU A 377 -21.13 11.50 11.65
CA GLU A 377 -20.77 10.14 11.28
C GLU A 377 -19.67 9.65 12.24
N LEU A 378 -19.88 8.48 12.81
CA LEU A 378 -18.89 7.78 13.62
C LEU A 378 -18.57 6.46 12.95
N THR A 379 -17.28 6.26 12.62
CA THR A 379 -16.77 5.00 12.06
C THR A 379 -15.76 4.36 12.99
N GLY A 380 -15.73 3.04 13.00
CA GLY A 380 -14.73 2.25 13.72
C GLY A 380 -14.30 1.06 12.89
N LYS A 381 -12.98 0.82 12.83
CA LYS A 381 -12.36 -0.32 12.18
C LYS A 381 -11.43 -1.02 13.16
N TYR A 382 -11.48 -2.35 13.15
CA TYR A 382 -10.51 -3.19 13.84
C TYR A 382 -10.07 -4.33 12.93
N ARG A 383 -8.78 -4.60 12.90
CA ARG A 383 -8.14 -5.70 12.19
C ARG A 383 -7.26 -6.47 13.15
N ASP A 384 -7.37 -7.79 13.09
CA ASP A 384 -6.51 -8.75 13.79
C ASP A 384 -6.03 -9.77 12.75
N GLU A 385 -4.72 -9.87 12.55
CA GLU A 385 -4.11 -10.75 11.56
C GLU A 385 -2.93 -11.49 12.17
N SER A 386 -2.81 -12.77 11.81
CA SER A 386 -1.67 -13.59 12.19
C SER A 386 -1.26 -14.57 11.10
N GLU A 387 0.05 -14.80 11.00
CA GLU A 387 0.64 -15.75 10.07
C GLU A 387 1.96 -16.33 10.61
N THR A 388 2.26 -17.57 10.24
CA THR A 388 3.59 -18.13 10.40
C THR A 388 4.36 -18.00 9.09
N ILE A 389 5.42 -17.21 9.08
CA ILE A 389 6.27 -16.94 7.92
C ILE A 389 7.68 -17.51 8.12
N GLN A 390 8.51 -17.43 7.06
CA GLN A 390 9.89 -17.93 7.08
C GLN A 390 10.00 -19.40 7.47
N VAL A 391 9.13 -20.23 6.93
CA VAL A 391 9.15 -21.69 7.06
C VAL A 391 9.19 -22.32 5.67
N GLY A 392 9.89 -23.42 5.50
CA GLY A 392 10.08 -24.10 4.23
C GLY A 392 11.55 -24.18 3.81
N ASP A 393 11.82 -24.89 2.74
CA ASP A 393 13.18 -25.26 2.33
C ASP A 393 13.93 -25.93 3.49
N GLU A 394 15.10 -25.49 3.85
CA GLU A 394 15.89 -26.02 4.97
C GLU A 394 15.42 -25.55 6.35
N ARG A 395 14.38 -24.69 6.43
CA ARG A 395 13.90 -24.11 7.70
C ARG A 395 12.65 -24.80 8.21
N LEU A 396 12.76 -25.52 9.31
CA LEU A 396 11.66 -26.22 9.99
C LEU A 396 10.77 -25.24 10.78
N PRO A 397 9.50 -25.60 11.07
CA PRO A 397 8.53 -24.71 11.70
C PRO A 397 8.98 -24.05 13.02
N PRO A 398 9.71 -24.74 13.92
CA PRO A 398 10.17 -24.09 15.14
C PRO A 398 11.09 -22.89 14.91
N ALA A 399 11.85 -22.87 13.80
CA ALA A 399 12.73 -21.77 13.43
C ALA A 399 12.02 -20.66 12.63
N GLY A 400 10.72 -20.76 12.44
CA GLY A 400 9.90 -19.77 11.77
C GLY A 400 9.68 -18.50 12.59
N THR A 401 8.92 -17.60 12.00
CA THR A 401 8.51 -16.33 12.61
C THR A 401 6.98 -16.29 12.67
N TYR A 402 6.43 -15.97 13.83
CA TYR A 402 5.02 -15.67 14.02
C TYR A 402 4.83 -14.17 13.82
N ASN A 403 4.02 -13.81 12.85
CA ASN A 403 3.79 -12.44 12.44
C ASN A 403 2.37 -12.02 12.78
N THR A 404 2.19 -10.84 13.37
CA THR A 404 0.87 -10.22 13.59
C THR A 404 0.81 -8.85 12.96
N ASN A 405 -0.39 -8.47 12.51
CA ASN A 405 -0.75 -7.13 12.06
C ASN A 405 -2.06 -6.73 12.74
N ASP A 406 -1.97 -5.79 13.65
CA ASP A 406 -3.12 -5.26 14.38
C ASP A 406 -3.38 -3.81 13.97
N GLU A 407 -4.63 -3.47 13.69
CA GLU A 407 -4.99 -2.08 13.39
C GLU A 407 -6.33 -1.71 14.02
N THR A 408 -6.34 -0.60 14.74
CA THR A 408 -7.54 0.07 15.22
C THR A 408 -7.61 1.48 14.64
N ARG A 409 -8.76 1.84 14.07
CA ARG A 409 -9.01 3.20 13.61
C ARG A 409 -10.41 3.63 13.97
N VAL A 410 -10.55 4.84 14.50
CA VAL A 410 -11.84 5.44 14.85
C VAL A 410 -11.87 6.85 14.29
N ASP A 411 -12.94 7.20 13.59
CA ASP A 411 -13.15 8.55 13.05
C ASP A 411 -14.51 9.10 13.45
N LEU A 412 -14.52 10.34 13.90
CA LEU A 412 -15.71 11.14 14.12
C LEU A 412 -15.73 12.28 13.11
N ARG A 413 -16.70 12.26 12.22
CA ARG A 413 -16.95 13.28 11.22
C ARG A 413 -18.15 14.14 11.58
N TYR A 414 -18.03 15.43 11.32
CA TYR A 414 -19.11 16.38 11.45
C TYR A 414 -19.19 17.27 10.21
N GLN A 415 -20.37 17.33 9.57
CA GLN A 415 -20.64 18.25 8.48
C GLN A 415 -21.68 19.28 8.89
N LEU A 416 -21.43 20.55 8.51
CA LEU A 416 -22.34 21.66 8.63
C LEU A 416 -22.57 22.32 7.26
N THR A 417 -23.83 22.37 6.82
CA THR A 417 -24.22 23.13 5.62
C THR A 417 -24.93 24.42 6.03
N ALA A 418 -24.42 25.57 5.60
CA ALA A 418 -24.97 26.88 5.94
C ALA A 418 -24.98 27.81 4.72
N GLY A 419 -26.10 27.87 3.99
CA GLY A 419 -26.19 28.58 2.71
C GLY A 419 -25.19 28.01 1.70
N ASP A 420 -24.28 28.86 1.21
CA ASP A 420 -23.25 28.49 0.23
C ASP A 420 -21.98 27.86 0.86
N TRP A 421 -22.01 27.61 2.15
CA TRP A 421 -20.89 27.05 2.89
C TRP A 421 -21.17 25.60 3.31
N LEU A 422 -20.20 24.74 3.08
CA LEU A 422 -20.12 23.41 3.65
C LEU A 422 -18.84 23.31 4.47
N ASN A 423 -18.97 22.97 5.74
CA ASN A 423 -17.85 22.58 6.59
C ASN A 423 -17.89 21.08 6.82
N ASP A 424 -16.72 20.41 6.78
CA ASP A 424 -16.56 18.97 6.94
C ASP A 424 -15.36 18.71 7.84
N ALA A 425 -15.58 18.29 9.07
CA ALA A 425 -14.57 18.16 10.13
C ALA A 425 -14.40 16.70 10.55
N HIS A 426 -13.14 16.27 10.79
CA HIS A 426 -12.80 14.94 11.26
C HIS A 426 -11.91 14.97 12.50
N ILE A 427 -12.13 14.05 13.41
CA ILE A 427 -11.21 13.69 14.49
C ILE A 427 -10.96 12.20 14.39
N THR A 428 -9.72 11.82 14.05
CA THR A 428 -9.34 10.43 13.83
C THR A 428 -8.32 9.98 14.87
N TYR A 429 -8.52 8.78 15.41
CA TYR A 429 -7.52 8.01 16.17
C TYR A 429 -7.06 6.83 15.34
N GLU A 430 -5.77 6.54 15.39
CA GLU A 430 -5.17 5.36 14.76
C GLU A 430 -4.16 4.67 15.68
N ASP A 431 -4.08 3.34 15.54
CA ASP A 431 -3.13 2.47 16.23
C ASP A 431 -2.88 1.27 15.31
N ALA A 432 -1.68 1.14 14.74
CA ALA A 432 -1.37 0.12 13.75
C ALA A 432 0.06 -0.39 13.94
N PHE A 433 0.20 -1.70 14.17
CA PHE A 433 1.47 -2.35 14.44
C PHE A 433 1.63 -3.63 13.62
N TRP A 434 2.85 -3.86 13.19
CA TRP A 434 3.37 -5.09 12.60
C TRP A 434 4.45 -5.67 13.52
N SER A 435 4.22 -6.89 14.02
CA SER A 435 4.99 -7.46 15.14
C SER A 435 5.40 -8.90 14.84
N PRO A 436 6.49 -9.12 14.07
CA PRO A 436 7.06 -10.44 13.87
C PRO A 436 7.90 -10.85 15.08
N GLU A 437 7.63 -12.03 15.63
CA GLU A 437 8.37 -12.63 16.73
C GLU A 437 8.83 -14.05 16.40
N PRO A 438 9.89 -14.57 17.05
CA PRO A 438 10.27 -15.96 16.89
C PRO A 438 9.10 -16.90 17.23
N ALA A 439 8.84 -17.90 16.39
CA ALA A 439 7.82 -18.91 16.69
C ALA A 439 8.11 -19.65 18.01
N ASN A 440 9.39 -19.72 18.40
CA ASN A 440 9.85 -20.19 19.72
C ASN A 440 10.98 -19.33 20.25
N PHE A 441 10.95 -19.04 21.55
CA PHE A 441 11.98 -18.29 22.27
C PHE A 441 13.03 -19.21 22.89
N ILE A 442 13.71 -20.00 22.03
CA ILE A 442 14.82 -20.90 22.38
C ILE A 442 15.97 -20.66 21.40
N PRO A 443 17.22 -21.09 21.73
CA PRO A 443 18.32 -21.00 20.78
C PRO A 443 18.00 -21.65 19.44
N GLY A 444 18.40 -21.02 18.34
CA GLY A 444 18.35 -21.58 17.01
C GLY A 444 19.43 -22.63 16.78
N TYR A 445 19.12 -23.62 15.95
CA TYR A 445 19.98 -24.77 15.64
C TYR A 445 20.17 -24.85 14.13
N TYR A 446 21.39 -24.60 13.65
CA TYR A 446 21.79 -24.78 12.26
C TYR A 446 22.66 -26.03 12.15
N LEU A 447 22.21 -27.05 11.44
CA LEU A 447 23.06 -28.15 11.03
C LEU A 447 23.68 -27.82 9.67
N VAL A 448 25.00 -27.83 9.61
CA VAL A 448 25.78 -27.46 8.42
C VAL A 448 26.81 -28.51 8.07
N THR A 449 27.30 -28.48 6.83
CA THR A 449 28.52 -29.19 6.46
C THR A 449 29.69 -28.22 6.48
N GLY A 450 30.67 -28.41 7.36
CA GLY A 450 31.88 -27.60 7.32
C GLY A 450 32.68 -27.86 6.04
N ASN A 451 32.99 -26.77 5.33
CA ASN A 451 33.74 -26.86 4.06
C ASN A 451 35.26 -26.86 4.28
N GLY A 452 35.76 -27.02 5.50
CA GLY A 452 37.20 -27.01 5.82
C GLY A 452 37.94 -25.71 5.44
N GLY A 453 37.20 -24.64 5.11
CA GLY A 453 37.71 -23.34 4.72
C GLY A 453 37.55 -22.29 5.82
N THR A 454 37.84 -21.05 5.49
CA THR A 454 37.72 -19.90 6.40
C THR A 454 36.26 -19.55 6.71
N SER A 455 35.31 -19.94 5.88
CA SER A 455 33.88 -19.75 6.13
C SER A 455 33.34 -20.83 7.06
N ARG A 456 32.94 -20.44 8.27
CA ARG A 456 32.36 -21.33 9.27
C ARG A 456 30.83 -21.39 9.21
N ASP A 457 30.20 -20.74 8.25
CA ASP A 457 28.77 -20.85 8.03
C ASP A 457 28.42 -22.20 7.37
N GLY A 458 29.39 -22.78 6.62
CA GLY A 458 29.21 -24.06 5.94
C GLY A 458 28.07 -24.05 4.91
N THR A 459 27.74 -25.23 4.38
CA THR A 459 26.50 -25.42 3.61
C THR A 459 25.40 -25.86 4.53
N LEU A 460 24.26 -25.11 4.53
CA LEU A 460 23.12 -25.42 5.39
C LEU A 460 22.51 -26.78 5.00
N ILE A 461 22.30 -27.64 5.98
CA ILE A 461 21.56 -28.91 5.86
C ILE A 461 20.13 -28.68 6.30
N VAL A 462 19.94 -28.19 7.52
CA VAL A 462 18.62 -27.89 8.12
C VAL A 462 18.76 -26.85 9.22
N ARG A 463 17.72 -26.06 9.38
CA ARG A 463 17.56 -25.07 10.45
C ARG A 463 16.34 -25.40 11.30
N SER A 464 16.51 -25.41 12.60
CA SER A 464 15.47 -25.66 13.61
C SER A 464 15.71 -24.79 14.87
N GLY A 465 15.03 -25.08 15.95
CA GLY A 465 15.13 -24.29 17.19
C GLY A 465 14.30 -22.99 17.10
N GLY A 466 14.79 -21.90 17.70
CA GLY A 466 14.10 -20.61 17.67
C GLY A 466 14.47 -19.77 16.45
N GLY A 467 13.51 -19.06 15.88
CA GLY A 467 13.73 -18.06 14.85
C GLY A 467 14.58 -16.89 15.35
N ASP A 468 15.15 -16.11 14.46
CA ASP A 468 16.10 -15.03 14.78
C ASP A 468 15.50 -13.63 14.73
N ASN A 469 14.32 -13.45 14.14
CA ASN A 469 13.69 -12.16 13.90
C ASN A 469 12.73 -11.79 15.05
N TYR A 470 13.00 -10.66 15.72
CA TYR A 470 12.10 -10.07 16.70
C TYR A 470 11.99 -8.58 16.42
N GLN A 471 10.82 -8.14 15.99
CA GLN A 471 10.54 -6.76 15.65
C GLN A 471 9.15 -6.37 16.12
N ASP A 472 8.98 -5.07 16.36
CA ASP A 472 7.69 -4.44 16.60
C ASP A 472 7.74 -3.04 15.99
N LYS A 473 6.92 -2.79 14.98
CA LYS A 473 6.98 -1.56 14.18
C LYS A 473 5.60 -1.00 13.93
N GLY A 474 5.37 0.24 14.29
CA GLY A 474 4.05 0.79 14.13
C GLY A 474 3.93 2.27 14.39
N GLN A 475 2.68 2.71 14.32
CA GLN A 475 2.27 4.09 14.49
C GLN A 475 1.01 4.17 15.34
N LYS A 476 0.94 5.20 16.20
CA LYS A 476 -0.19 5.44 17.06
C LYS A 476 -0.40 6.92 17.27
N GLY A 477 -1.62 7.40 17.11
CA GLY A 477 -1.85 8.82 17.31
C GLY A 477 -3.24 9.29 16.93
N TRP A 478 -3.36 10.58 16.77
CA TRP A 478 -4.61 11.23 16.41
C TRP A 478 -4.40 12.36 15.42
N SER A 479 -5.46 12.68 14.67
CA SER A 479 -5.49 13.82 13.75
C SER A 479 -6.78 14.60 13.89
N ILE A 480 -6.68 15.89 13.66
CA ILE A 480 -7.81 16.79 13.43
C ILE A 480 -7.64 17.33 12.01
N GLN A 481 -8.72 17.29 11.26
CA GLN A 481 -8.73 17.74 9.88
C GLN A 481 -10.09 18.40 9.61
N ASP A 482 -10.12 19.48 8.79
CA ASP A 482 -11.36 20.21 8.51
C ASP A 482 -11.29 20.91 7.14
N ASP A 483 -12.33 20.78 6.30
CA ASP A 483 -12.46 21.39 4.98
C ASP A 483 -13.65 22.32 4.92
N LEU A 484 -13.44 23.46 4.32
CA LEU A 484 -14.47 24.43 4.01
C LEU A 484 -14.65 24.52 2.49
N THR A 485 -15.86 24.26 2.03
CA THR A 485 -16.24 24.46 0.63
C THR A 485 -17.16 25.67 0.53
N PHE A 486 -16.87 26.56 -0.40
CA PHE A 486 -17.65 27.75 -0.69
C PHE A 486 -18.11 27.75 -2.15
N THR A 487 -19.41 27.88 -2.36
CA THR A 487 -20.06 27.88 -3.69
C THR A 487 -20.82 29.16 -4.01
N GLY A 488 -20.69 30.23 -3.18
CA GLY A 488 -21.44 31.46 -3.31
C GLY A 488 -20.95 32.41 -4.41
N ILE A 489 -19.89 32.06 -5.15
CA ILE A 489 -19.45 32.81 -6.34
C ILE A 489 -19.82 31.97 -7.57
N SER A 490 -20.63 32.56 -8.47
CA SER A 490 -21.06 31.84 -9.68
C SER A 490 -19.87 31.32 -10.49
N GLY A 491 -19.92 30.03 -10.85
CA GLY A 491 -18.87 29.35 -11.58
C GLY A 491 -17.65 28.95 -10.76
N HIS A 492 -17.60 29.24 -9.44
CA HIS A 492 -16.49 28.85 -8.58
C HIS A 492 -16.93 27.84 -7.52
N THR A 493 -16.09 26.86 -7.28
CA THR A 493 -16.17 25.96 -6.12
C THR A 493 -14.83 26.03 -5.41
N ILE A 494 -14.76 26.87 -4.39
CA ILE A 494 -13.52 27.10 -3.64
C ILE A 494 -13.50 26.15 -2.45
N LYS A 495 -12.43 25.37 -2.34
CA LYS A 495 -12.14 24.54 -1.15
C LYS A 495 -10.87 25.04 -0.48
N MET A 496 -10.85 24.99 0.83
CA MET A 496 -9.67 25.25 1.64
C MET A 496 -9.66 24.31 2.83
N GLY A 497 -8.49 23.94 3.32
CA GLY A 497 -8.41 23.01 4.42
C GLY A 497 -7.14 23.10 5.25
N VAL A 498 -7.23 22.58 6.49
CA VAL A 498 -6.11 22.43 7.41
C VAL A 498 -6.13 21.03 8.02
N LYS A 499 -4.96 20.46 8.23
CA LYS A 499 -4.76 19.17 8.90
C LYS A 499 -3.66 19.30 9.94
N TYR A 500 -3.93 18.82 11.12
CA TYR A 500 -2.91 18.60 12.12
C TYR A 500 -2.98 17.16 12.57
N LYS A 501 -1.82 16.48 12.59
CA LYS A 501 -1.71 15.10 13.02
C LYS A 501 -0.51 14.97 13.95
N ARG A 502 -0.69 14.24 15.04
CA ARG A 502 0.39 13.85 15.93
C ARG A 502 0.38 12.33 16.05
N VAL A 503 1.51 11.74 15.73
CA VAL A 503 1.70 10.29 15.68
C VAL A 503 2.99 9.92 16.41
N ASP A 504 2.90 9.01 17.34
CA ASP A 504 4.04 8.34 17.93
C ASP A 504 4.44 7.22 16.96
N LEU A 505 5.66 7.27 16.44
CA LEU A 505 6.27 6.26 15.57
C LEU A 505 7.21 5.41 16.43
N GLU A 506 7.01 4.11 16.39
CA GLU A 506 7.80 3.18 17.21
C GLU A 506 8.38 2.07 16.34
N THR A 507 9.65 1.73 16.57
CA THR A 507 10.30 0.56 16.00
C THR A 507 11.15 -0.12 17.06
N LEU A 508 10.98 -1.43 17.17
CA LEU A 508 11.91 -2.33 17.84
C LEU A 508 12.50 -3.25 16.78
N GLU A 509 13.82 -3.34 16.69
CA GLU A 509 14.49 -4.24 15.77
C GLU A 509 15.62 -4.99 16.48
N GLN A 510 15.36 -6.26 16.77
CA GLN A 510 16.29 -7.14 17.48
C GLN A 510 16.60 -8.37 16.64
N ASN A 511 17.44 -8.16 15.61
CA ASN A 511 17.90 -9.26 14.76
C ASN A 511 18.79 -10.23 15.56
N ARG A 512 18.65 -11.53 15.31
CA ARG A 512 19.31 -12.60 16.08
C ARG A 512 18.96 -12.53 17.57
N TYR A 513 17.70 -12.20 17.89
CA TYR A 513 17.21 -12.20 19.27
C TYR A 513 17.43 -13.54 19.93
N ASN A 514 17.04 -14.65 19.32
CA ASN A 514 17.49 -15.96 19.73
C ASN A 514 18.90 -16.21 19.17
N PRO A 515 19.89 -16.60 19.96
CA PRO A 515 21.21 -17.00 19.48
C PRO A 515 21.11 -18.17 18.50
N GLN A 516 21.81 -18.09 17.39
CA GLN A 516 21.82 -19.07 16.33
C GLN A 516 23.11 -19.88 16.38
N PHE A 517 23.05 -21.15 16.77
CA PHE A 517 24.21 -22.04 16.92
C PHE A 517 24.39 -22.91 15.67
N PHE A 518 25.61 -22.96 15.15
CA PHE A 518 25.99 -23.72 13.96
C PHE A 518 26.73 -24.99 14.40
N TYR A 519 26.25 -26.14 13.98
CA TYR A 519 26.82 -27.45 14.26
C TYR A 519 27.27 -28.13 12.99
N ASP A 520 28.54 -28.49 12.89
CA ASP A 520 29.06 -29.25 11.76
C ASP A 520 28.71 -30.72 11.93
N VAL A 521 27.95 -31.30 11.00
CA VAL A 521 27.54 -32.70 11.00
C VAL A 521 28.73 -33.65 11.01
N ASN A 522 29.86 -33.23 10.46
CA ASN A 522 31.09 -34.04 10.40
C ASN A 522 31.91 -34.00 11.69
N GLU A 523 31.60 -33.14 12.61
CA GLU A 523 32.35 -32.98 13.85
C GLU A 523 31.52 -33.26 15.11
N SER A 524 30.46 -32.50 15.35
CA SER A 524 29.66 -32.66 16.54
C SER A 524 28.24 -32.05 16.39
N LEU A 525 27.26 -32.81 16.89
CA LEU A 525 25.85 -32.37 16.97
C LEU A 525 25.53 -31.63 18.29
N THR A 526 26.49 -31.56 19.22
CA THR A 526 26.30 -30.98 20.58
C THR A 526 27.29 -29.89 20.90
N VAL A 527 28.43 -29.82 20.21
CA VAL A 527 29.41 -28.74 20.32
C VAL A 527 29.32 -27.90 19.03
N PRO A 528 28.87 -26.67 19.11
CA PRO A 528 28.77 -25.83 17.92
C PRO A 528 30.16 -25.32 17.49
N ILE A 529 30.31 -25.03 16.20
CA ILE A 529 31.49 -24.38 15.62
C ILE A 529 31.42 -22.86 15.63
N ARG A 530 30.19 -22.31 15.74
CA ARG A 530 29.91 -20.87 15.71
C ARG A 530 28.60 -20.57 16.44
N VAL A 531 28.46 -19.38 16.98
CA VAL A 531 27.19 -18.76 17.36
C VAL A 531 27.08 -17.34 16.82
N GLN A 532 25.92 -16.99 16.32
CA GLN A 532 25.54 -15.64 15.95
C GLN A 532 24.40 -15.17 16.87
N PHE A 533 24.52 -13.98 17.48
CA PHE A 533 23.53 -13.50 18.44
C PHE A 533 23.43 -11.98 18.44
N GLY A 534 22.29 -11.46 18.86
CA GLY A 534 22.06 -10.07 19.12
C GLY A 534 22.15 -9.74 20.60
N ALA A 535 22.64 -8.56 20.93
CA ALA A 535 22.65 -8.06 22.30
C ALA A 535 22.52 -6.54 22.35
N PRO A 536 21.89 -5.98 23.41
CA PRO A 536 21.86 -4.54 23.61
C PRO A 536 23.25 -3.98 23.77
N VAL A 537 23.48 -2.78 23.22
CA VAL A 537 24.75 -2.08 23.36
C VAL A 537 24.71 -1.21 24.61
N ALA A 538 25.63 -1.44 25.54
CA ALA A 538 25.66 -0.72 26.81
C ALA A 538 25.72 0.80 26.60
N GLY A 539 24.75 1.52 27.16
CA GLY A 539 24.65 2.97 27.05
C GLY A 539 23.92 3.50 25.78
N PHE A 540 23.48 2.62 24.85
CA PHE A 540 22.81 3.02 23.61
C PHE A 540 21.36 2.53 23.48
N GLY A 541 20.90 1.63 24.31
CA GLY A 541 19.54 1.11 24.30
C GLY A 541 19.46 -0.36 23.93
N ASP A 542 18.30 -0.80 23.46
CA ASP A 542 17.95 -2.21 23.24
C ASP A 542 17.42 -2.51 21.82
N GLY A 543 17.60 -1.63 20.87
CA GLY A 543 17.06 -1.76 19.51
C GLY A 543 15.73 -1.03 19.31
N THR A 544 15.22 -0.34 20.35
CA THR A 544 14.03 0.50 20.22
C THR A 544 14.39 1.89 19.72
N ALA A 545 13.63 2.39 18.77
CA ALA A 545 13.65 3.79 18.33
C ALA A 545 12.21 4.33 18.31
N SER A 546 12.03 5.55 18.77
CA SER A 546 10.74 6.22 18.79
C SER A 546 10.86 7.67 18.36
N SER A 547 9.78 8.21 17.81
CA SER A 547 9.69 9.60 17.36
C SER A 547 8.28 10.15 17.55
N ASP A 548 8.16 11.29 18.19
CA ASP A 548 6.94 12.10 18.23
C ASP A 548 6.86 12.90 16.93
N ASN A 549 6.12 12.41 15.94
CA ASN A 549 5.95 13.09 14.66
C ASN A 549 4.71 13.97 14.68
N SER A 550 4.89 15.27 14.46
CA SER A 550 3.83 16.26 14.31
C SER A 550 3.77 16.74 12.85
N GLN A 551 2.61 16.65 12.23
CA GLN A 551 2.37 17.01 10.83
C GLN A 551 1.36 18.15 10.78
N PHE A 552 1.64 19.14 9.94
CA PHE A 552 0.73 20.25 9.68
C PHE A 552 0.65 20.51 8.18
N GLY A 553 -0.56 20.63 7.65
CA GLY A 553 -0.80 20.93 6.24
C GLY A 553 -1.94 21.92 6.05
N ILE A 554 -1.81 22.79 5.07
CA ILE A 554 -2.84 23.71 4.63
C ILE A 554 -2.95 23.70 3.11
N TYR A 555 -4.15 23.90 2.59
CA TYR A 555 -4.35 24.06 1.15
C TYR A 555 -5.50 25.02 0.83
N ILE A 556 -5.48 25.51 -0.41
CA ILE A 556 -6.60 26.17 -1.07
C ILE A 556 -6.66 25.73 -2.52
N GLN A 557 -7.88 25.53 -3.02
CA GLN A 557 -8.12 25.20 -4.42
C GLN A 557 -9.42 25.82 -4.92
N ASP A 558 -9.51 26.03 -6.22
CA ASP A 558 -10.70 26.53 -6.91
C ASP A 558 -10.97 25.71 -8.18
N ASP A 559 -12.16 25.17 -8.27
CA ASP A 559 -12.71 24.61 -9.50
C ASP A 559 -13.53 25.70 -10.18
N TRP A 560 -12.92 26.40 -11.15
CA TRP A 560 -13.48 27.57 -11.80
C TRP A 560 -14.03 27.23 -13.19
N GLU A 561 -15.34 27.31 -13.35
CA GLU A 561 -16.02 27.27 -14.65
C GLU A 561 -15.94 28.64 -15.33
N VAL A 562 -14.88 28.85 -16.10
CA VAL A 562 -14.65 30.13 -16.81
C VAL A 562 -15.78 30.42 -17.80
N ASN A 563 -16.26 29.38 -18.47
CA ASN A 563 -17.41 29.39 -19.37
C ASN A 563 -17.87 27.94 -19.65
N ASP A 564 -18.84 27.76 -20.55
CA ASP A 564 -19.39 26.45 -20.88
C ASP A 564 -18.38 25.50 -21.53
N HIS A 565 -17.25 26.00 -22.05
CA HIS A 565 -16.19 25.23 -22.65
C HIS A 565 -15.02 24.94 -21.68
N LEU A 566 -14.64 25.91 -20.85
CA LEU A 566 -13.39 25.87 -20.07
C LEU A 566 -13.65 25.79 -18.58
N THR A 567 -13.13 24.78 -17.97
CA THR A 567 -12.98 24.66 -16.51
C THR A 567 -11.49 24.65 -16.16
N LEU A 568 -11.10 25.46 -15.15
CA LEU A 568 -9.76 25.46 -14.56
C LEU A 568 -9.81 24.88 -13.16
N ASN A 569 -8.81 24.07 -12.82
CA ASN A 569 -8.61 23.56 -11.46
C ASN A 569 -7.28 24.13 -10.97
N LEU A 570 -7.34 25.03 -10.00
CA LEU A 570 -6.19 25.78 -9.49
C LEU A 570 -6.03 25.46 -8.01
N GLY A 571 -4.83 25.14 -7.58
CA GLY A 571 -4.61 24.83 -6.17
C GLY A 571 -3.17 24.99 -5.72
N VAL A 572 -3.02 25.16 -4.42
CA VAL A 572 -1.72 25.12 -3.76
C VAL A 572 -1.89 24.48 -2.37
N ARG A 573 -0.93 23.66 -2.02
CA ARG A 573 -0.82 23.01 -0.71
C ARG A 573 0.56 23.29 -0.11
N TRP A 574 0.64 23.38 1.20
CA TRP A 574 1.90 23.44 1.94
C TRP A 574 1.82 22.50 3.14
N ASP A 575 2.85 21.66 3.29
CA ASP A 575 2.95 20.69 4.37
C ASP A 575 4.29 20.81 5.08
N VAL A 576 4.28 20.55 6.40
CA VAL A 576 5.49 20.43 7.21
C VAL A 576 5.31 19.34 8.24
N GLU A 577 6.38 18.60 8.51
CA GLU A 577 6.41 17.62 9.59
C GLU A 577 7.67 17.77 10.44
N SER A 578 7.56 17.41 11.71
CA SER A 578 8.68 17.25 12.63
C SER A 578 9.01 15.77 12.81
N THR A 579 10.29 15.47 12.90
CA THR A 579 10.77 14.10 13.10
C THR A 579 11.86 14.09 14.19
N PRO A 580 11.49 14.19 15.48
CA PRO A 580 12.43 14.38 16.57
C PRO A 580 13.53 13.30 16.66
N ALA A 581 13.19 12.03 16.36
CA ALA A 581 14.19 10.96 16.36
C ALA A 581 15.28 11.14 15.26
N TYR A 582 15.06 12.04 14.31
CA TYR A 582 16.04 12.47 13.33
C TYR A 582 16.60 13.85 13.68
N GLU A 583 15.76 14.83 13.99
CA GLU A 583 16.14 16.22 14.24
C GLU A 583 16.96 16.39 15.53
N ASP A 584 16.59 15.67 16.58
CA ASP A 584 17.24 15.70 17.89
C ASP A 584 18.25 14.57 18.12
N TYR A 585 18.49 13.73 17.12
CA TYR A 585 19.51 12.69 17.18
C TYR A 585 20.89 13.27 17.45
N VAL A 586 21.65 12.62 18.31
CA VAL A 586 23.05 12.97 18.60
C VAL A 586 23.95 11.81 18.21
N THR A 587 24.84 12.05 17.25
CA THR A 587 25.79 11.03 16.82
C THR A 587 26.70 10.64 18.00
N PRO A 588 26.80 9.35 18.35
CA PRO A 588 27.62 8.89 19.49
C PRO A 588 29.07 9.32 19.36
N ALA A 589 29.67 9.78 20.46
CA ALA A 589 31.02 10.32 20.48
C ALA A 589 32.09 9.34 19.94
N GLU A 590 31.90 8.04 20.14
CA GLU A 590 32.79 7.01 19.59
C GLU A 590 32.67 6.90 18.06
N VAL A 591 31.48 7.10 17.51
CA VAL A 591 31.28 7.15 16.05
C VAL A 591 31.91 8.41 15.47
N VAL A 592 31.70 9.57 16.11
CA VAL A 592 32.34 10.83 15.71
C VAL A 592 33.87 10.67 15.70
N THR A 593 34.44 10.05 16.74
CA THR A 593 35.87 9.79 16.80
C THR A 593 36.36 8.88 15.67
N ALA A 594 35.57 7.83 15.35
CA ALA A 594 35.92 6.93 14.25
C ALA A 594 35.83 7.65 12.87
N LEU A 595 34.80 8.49 12.68
CA LEU A 595 34.66 9.29 11.46
C LEU A 595 35.81 10.29 11.26
N GLN A 596 36.26 10.92 12.34
CA GLN A 596 37.40 11.85 12.32
C GLN A 596 38.75 11.14 12.23
N ASN A 597 38.79 9.83 12.38
CA ASN A 597 40.00 9.05 12.28
C ASN A 597 40.40 8.91 10.80
N SER A 598 41.70 9.00 10.51
CA SER A 598 42.22 8.80 9.14
C SER A 598 41.91 7.42 8.53
N ASN A 599 41.53 6.45 9.36
CA ASN A 599 41.16 5.11 8.90
C ASN A 599 39.85 5.06 8.10
N THR A 600 38.93 6.03 8.21
CA THR A 600 37.73 6.10 7.39
C THR A 600 37.99 6.60 5.99
N ASN A 601 39.01 7.45 5.84
CA ASN A 601 39.40 8.13 4.59
C ASN A 601 38.26 8.88 3.86
N LEU A 602 37.11 9.08 4.50
CA LEU A 602 35.99 9.83 3.94
C LEU A 602 36.35 11.25 3.49
N PRO A 603 37.12 12.04 4.26
CA PRO A 603 37.51 13.39 3.85
C PRO A 603 38.29 13.41 2.51
N ASN A 604 38.99 12.33 2.20
CA ASN A 604 39.73 12.22 0.96
C ASN A 604 38.85 11.77 -0.22
N SER A 605 37.66 11.28 0.03
CA SER A 605 36.67 10.90 -1.00
C SER A 605 35.81 12.05 -1.49
N GLY A 606 35.94 13.25 -0.88
CA GLY A 606 35.09 14.39 -1.17
C GLY A 606 33.74 14.39 -0.41
N VAL A 607 33.51 13.41 0.46
CA VAL A 607 32.33 13.39 1.38
C VAL A 607 32.70 14.22 2.62
N ASP A 608 31.88 15.25 2.90
CA ASP A 608 32.03 15.98 4.17
C ASP A 608 31.37 15.19 5.30
N ILE A 609 32.19 14.70 6.24
CA ILE A 609 31.68 13.96 7.39
C ILE A 609 30.75 14.79 8.28
N ASN A 610 30.88 16.12 8.25
CA ASN A 610 30.04 17.01 9.04
C ASN A 610 28.60 17.03 8.56
N ASP A 611 28.35 16.68 7.29
CA ASP A 611 26.99 16.54 6.75
C ASP A 611 26.25 15.35 7.38
N TYR A 612 26.96 14.43 8.03
CA TYR A 612 26.42 13.23 8.65
C TYR A 612 26.56 13.21 10.20
N ILE A 613 27.29 14.14 10.79
CA ILE A 613 27.41 14.25 12.24
C ILE A 613 26.28 15.11 12.78
N SER A 614 25.33 14.49 13.47
CA SER A 614 24.30 15.23 14.17
C SER A 614 24.72 15.60 15.59
N THR A 615 24.42 16.85 15.98
CA THR A 615 24.66 17.39 17.33
C THR A 615 23.38 17.51 18.16
N GLY A 616 22.22 17.07 17.61
CA GLY A 616 20.91 17.24 18.23
C GLY A 616 20.30 18.64 18.06
N GLY A 617 20.82 19.44 17.11
CA GLY A 617 20.31 20.79 16.86
C GLY A 617 20.84 21.42 15.57
N ASN A 618 21.43 20.59 14.70
CA ASN A 618 21.89 21.00 13.38
C ASN A 618 21.09 20.34 12.22
N ARG A 619 19.93 19.77 12.53
CA ARG A 619 18.97 19.25 11.58
C ARG A 619 17.66 20.02 11.74
N ASP A 620 17.21 20.65 10.69
CA ASP A 620 15.96 21.42 10.67
C ASP A 620 14.87 20.66 9.89
N PRO A 621 13.58 20.74 10.28
CA PRO A 621 12.50 20.20 9.47
C PRO A 621 12.43 20.89 8.12
N ASP A 622 12.18 20.14 7.07
CA ASP A 622 11.95 20.69 5.74
C ASP A 622 10.62 21.46 5.70
N ARG A 623 10.71 22.78 5.48
CA ARG A 623 9.57 23.71 5.46
C ARG A 623 9.26 24.23 4.06
N ASN A 624 9.96 23.76 3.04
CA ASN A 624 9.83 24.26 1.68
C ASN A 624 8.86 23.45 0.81
N ASN A 625 7.94 22.69 1.41
CA ASN A 625 7.08 21.72 0.73
C ASN A 625 5.83 22.37 0.12
N TRP A 626 6.04 23.29 -0.83
CA TRP A 626 4.97 23.93 -1.59
C TRP A 626 4.58 23.10 -2.81
N ALA A 627 3.32 22.70 -2.89
CA ALA A 627 2.74 21.85 -3.93
C ALA A 627 1.73 22.62 -4.79
N PRO A 628 2.17 23.43 -5.76
CA PRO A 628 1.27 24.05 -6.72
C PRO A 628 0.67 23.00 -7.64
N ARG A 629 -0.62 23.17 -7.99
CA ARG A 629 -1.36 22.26 -8.88
C ARG A 629 -2.19 23.08 -9.84
N PHE A 630 -2.10 22.77 -11.11
CA PHE A 630 -2.82 23.40 -12.20
C PHE A 630 -3.46 22.34 -13.07
N GLY A 631 -4.74 22.49 -13.36
CA GLY A 631 -5.44 21.64 -14.28
C GLY A 631 -6.41 22.43 -15.15
N PHE A 632 -6.77 21.87 -16.30
CA PHE A 632 -7.82 22.42 -17.16
C PHE A 632 -8.59 21.29 -17.82
N SER A 633 -9.83 21.58 -18.15
CA SER A 633 -10.64 20.79 -19.11
C SER A 633 -11.33 21.73 -20.09
N TYR A 634 -11.23 21.42 -21.38
CA TYR A 634 -11.81 22.18 -22.47
C TYR A 634 -12.77 21.33 -23.29
N ASP A 635 -14.05 21.59 -23.17
CA ASP A 635 -15.12 20.95 -23.91
C ASP A 635 -15.25 21.59 -25.30
N LEU A 636 -14.98 20.82 -26.33
CA LEU A 636 -14.90 21.34 -27.70
C LEU A 636 -16.24 21.92 -28.20
N ASN A 637 -17.37 21.36 -27.81
CA ASN A 637 -18.70 21.71 -28.30
C ASN A 637 -19.63 22.23 -27.19
N ALA A 638 -19.18 22.31 -25.93
CA ALA A 638 -19.99 22.58 -24.74
C ALA A 638 -21.13 21.55 -24.52
N ASP A 639 -20.95 20.32 -25.01
CA ASP A 639 -21.91 19.22 -24.90
C ASP A 639 -21.44 18.06 -24.03
N GLN A 640 -20.27 18.23 -23.37
CA GLN A 640 -19.61 17.28 -22.47
C GLN A 640 -19.18 15.96 -23.13
N ARG A 641 -19.16 15.93 -24.49
CA ARG A 641 -18.85 14.70 -25.24
C ARG A 641 -17.40 14.60 -25.68
N HIS A 642 -16.76 15.73 -25.99
CA HIS A 642 -15.40 15.78 -26.51
C HIS A 642 -14.58 16.78 -25.71
N VAL A 643 -13.83 16.29 -24.72
CA VAL A 643 -13.13 17.14 -23.76
C VAL A 643 -11.63 16.89 -23.84
N ILE A 644 -10.86 17.95 -24.12
CA ILE A 644 -9.40 17.96 -23.95
C ILE A 644 -9.13 18.37 -22.50
N PHE A 645 -8.27 17.63 -21.83
CA PHE A 645 -7.91 17.91 -20.43
C PHE A 645 -6.42 17.75 -20.21
N GLY A 646 -5.92 18.41 -19.19
CA GLY A 646 -4.54 18.28 -18.81
C GLY A 646 -4.22 19.02 -17.53
N GLY A 647 -2.99 18.87 -17.07
CA GLY A 647 -2.52 19.56 -15.89
C GLY A 647 -1.05 19.33 -15.61
N ALA A 648 -0.55 20.08 -14.65
CA ALA A 648 0.78 19.94 -14.10
C ALA A 648 0.75 20.25 -12.59
N GLY A 649 1.58 19.56 -11.82
CA GLY A 649 1.60 19.79 -10.40
C GLY A 649 2.75 19.10 -9.71
N ARG A 650 3.00 19.55 -8.48
CA ARG A 650 3.94 18.94 -7.54
C ARG A 650 3.18 18.27 -6.40
N SER A 651 3.64 17.11 -5.98
CA SER A 651 3.07 16.37 -4.85
C SER A 651 4.20 15.83 -3.97
N TYR A 652 4.09 16.05 -2.66
CA TYR A 652 5.05 15.56 -1.68
C TYR A 652 4.57 14.24 -1.07
N ASP A 653 5.51 13.34 -0.86
CA ASP A 653 5.34 12.12 -0.07
C ASP A 653 5.94 12.37 1.32
N ARG A 654 6.65 11.40 1.88
CA ARG A 654 7.37 11.54 3.14
C ARG A 654 8.51 10.54 3.24
N ASN A 655 9.47 10.82 4.11
CA ASN A 655 10.50 9.87 4.49
C ASN A 655 9.94 8.80 5.43
N LEU A 656 10.24 7.53 5.17
CA LEU A 656 9.81 6.43 6.03
C LEU A 656 10.64 6.38 7.30
N PHE A 657 9.97 6.19 8.43
CA PHE A 657 10.63 6.13 9.73
C PHE A 657 11.59 4.94 9.83
N ASP A 658 11.27 3.82 9.20
CA ASP A 658 12.14 2.64 9.16
C ASP A 658 13.53 2.91 8.55
N TYR A 659 13.65 3.90 7.67
CA TYR A 659 14.94 4.34 7.16
C TYR A 659 15.69 5.24 8.15
N LEU A 660 14.99 6.23 8.71
CA LEU A 660 15.59 7.21 9.62
C LEU A 660 16.03 6.55 10.95
N GLN A 661 15.24 5.63 11.47
CA GLN A 661 15.49 4.97 12.75
C GLN A 661 16.74 4.07 12.76
N ASN A 662 17.29 3.71 11.57
CA ASN A 662 18.51 2.88 11.50
C ASN A 662 19.72 3.53 12.21
N GLU A 663 19.81 4.86 12.30
CA GLU A 663 20.83 5.54 13.09
C GLU A 663 20.78 5.12 14.57
N ILE A 664 19.58 4.90 15.10
CA ILE A 664 19.36 4.53 16.51
C ILE A 664 19.42 3.02 16.69
N SER A 665 18.64 2.27 15.92
CA SER A 665 18.49 0.83 16.12
C SER A 665 19.80 0.07 15.89
N LYS A 666 20.56 0.40 14.83
CA LYS A 666 21.85 -0.23 14.54
C LYS A 666 22.93 0.15 15.56
N ALA A 667 22.83 1.33 16.16
CA ALA A 667 23.72 1.75 17.24
C ALA A 667 23.39 1.05 18.57
N SER A 668 22.11 0.75 18.83
CA SER A 668 21.63 0.27 20.14
C SER A 668 21.52 -1.26 20.24
N TRP A 669 21.43 -1.98 19.12
CA TRP A 669 21.39 -3.44 19.09
C TRP A 669 22.52 -4.01 18.22
N GLY A 670 23.54 -4.56 18.89
CA GLY A 670 24.73 -5.14 18.25
C GLY A 670 24.47 -6.57 17.79
N GLN A 671 25.05 -6.96 16.67
CA GLN A 671 25.11 -8.36 16.22
C GLN A 671 26.53 -8.89 16.43
N TYR A 672 26.65 -10.04 17.06
CA TYR A 672 27.92 -10.63 17.45
C TYR A 672 28.07 -12.03 16.86
N VAL A 673 29.31 -12.40 16.63
CA VAL A 673 29.69 -13.74 16.15
C VAL A 673 30.80 -14.25 17.08
N TYR A 674 30.63 -15.46 17.63
CA TYR A 674 31.72 -16.19 18.24
C TYR A 674 31.99 -17.47 17.46
N ASP A 675 33.26 -17.71 17.19
CA ASP A 675 33.78 -18.94 16.63
C ASP A 675 34.30 -19.81 17.76
N PHE A 676 33.93 -21.06 17.77
CA PHE A 676 34.41 -21.99 18.80
C PHE A 676 35.62 -22.77 18.26
N ASN A 677 36.64 -22.87 19.13
CA ASN A 677 37.84 -23.63 18.83
C ASN A 677 37.51 -25.13 18.91
N THR A 678 37.50 -25.81 17.76
CA THR A 678 37.17 -27.23 17.66
C THR A 678 38.20 -27.97 16.79
N ALA A 679 38.15 -29.25 16.78
CA ALA A 679 39.19 -30.08 16.11
C ALA A 679 39.25 -29.85 14.59
N LEU A 680 38.08 -29.75 13.92
CA LEU A 680 38.00 -29.51 12.47
C LEU A 680 37.98 -27.98 12.14
N HIS A 681 37.61 -27.14 13.11
CA HIS A 681 37.55 -25.70 12.96
C HIS A 681 38.43 -25.02 14.02
N PRO A 682 39.77 -25.21 14.02
CA PRO A 682 40.63 -24.56 14.96
C PRO A 682 40.66 -23.07 14.79
N CYS A 683 40.71 -22.32 15.89
CA CYS A 683 40.95 -20.87 15.90
C CYS A 683 41.80 -20.50 17.11
N ASP A 684 42.50 -19.39 17.01
CA ASP A 684 43.39 -18.93 18.06
C ASP A 684 42.63 -17.97 19.00
N THR A 685 42.33 -18.42 20.20
CA THR A 685 41.63 -17.63 21.22
C THR A 685 42.46 -16.43 21.73
N ALA A 686 43.74 -16.40 21.45
CA ALA A 686 44.62 -15.30 21.85
C ALA A 686 44.70 -14.18 20.83
N THR A 687 44.58 -14.50 19.55
CA THR A 687 44.82 -13.54 18.46
C THR A 687 43.55 -13.17 17.67
N SER A 688 42.50 -14.00 17.75
CA SER A 688 41.23 -13.79 17.05
C SER A 688 40.15 -13.40 18.04
N ALA A 689 39.70 -12.14 18.00
CA ALA A 689 38.67 -11.63 18.91
C ALA A 689 37.37 -12.43 18.94
N PRO A 690 36.85 -12.99 17.84
CA PRO A 690 35.64 -13.82 17.86
C PRO A 690 35.89 -15.26 18.35
N CYS A 691 37.14 -15.74 18.45
CA CYS A 691 37.44 -17.12 18.85
C CYS A 691 37.25 -17.36 20.36
N ARG A 692 36.57 -18.44 20.74
CA ARG A 692 36.28 -18.82 22.12
C ARG A 692 36.43 -20.35 22.30
N GLU A 693 36.71 -20.74 23.50
CA GLU A 693 36.47 -22.14 23.92
C GLU A 693 34.98 -22.35 24.17
N TRP A 694 34.47 -23.51 23.76
CA TRP A 694 33.08 -23.87 24.02
C TRP A 694 32.75 -23.99 25.50
N ASP A 695 31.71 -23.32 25.93
CA ASP A 695 31.15 -23.42 27.28
C ASP A 695 29.64 -23.63 27.16
N PRO A 696 29.06 -24.72 27.69
CA PRO A 696 27.63 -24.97 27.63
C PRO A 696 26.75 -23.85 28.19
N ARG A 697 27.27 -22.96 29.01
CA ARG A 697 26.56 -21.77 29.50
C ARG A 697 26.18 -20.82 28.39
N TYR A 698 26.85 -20.83 27.25
CA TYR A 698 26.49 -20.02 26.09
C TYR A 698 25.11 -20.38 25.51
N LEU A 699 24.55 -21.55 25.82
CA LEU A 699 23.17 -21.91 25.48
C LEU A 699 22.14 -21.09 26.26
N ASP A 700 22.51 -20.46 27.36
CA ASP A 700 21.70 -19.44 28.02
C ASP A 700 21.88 -18.09 27.32
N PRO A 701 20.82 -17.55 26.66
CA PRO A 701 20.92 -16.29 25.92
C PRO A 701 21.38 -15.11 26.76
N ASP A 702 20.98 -15.03 28.03
CA ASP A 702 21.34 -13.93 28.92
C ASP A 702 22.82 -14.01 29.33
N TYR A 703 23.31 -15.22 29.63
CA TYR A 703 24.74 -15.41 29.84
C TYR A 703 25.55 -15.07 28.61
N LEU A 704 25.15 -15.55 27.43
CA LEU A 704 25.85 -15.27 26.17
C LEU A 704 25.92 -13.76 25.88
N ARG A 705 24.79 -13.06 26.02
CA ARG A 705 24.72 -11.59 25.84
C ARG A 705 25.63 -10.85 26.81
N SER A 706 25.75 -11.34 28.06
CA SER A 706 26.62 -10.72 29.07
C SER A 706 28.13 -10.79 28.71
N THR A 707 28.50 -11.65 27.75
CA THR A 707 29.88 -11.80 27.27
C THR A 707 30.18 -10.94 26.05
N SER A 708 29.18 -10.24 25.48
CA SER A 708 29.36 -9.37 24.31
C SER A 708 30.38 -8.25 24.62
N VAL A 709 31.25 -7.97 23.66
CA VAL A 709 32.25 -6.89 23.76
C VAL A 709 31.71 -5.68 23.00
N SER A 710 31.53 -4.57 23.72
CA SER A 710 31.04 -3.32 23.12
C SER A 710 31.96 -2.86 21.95
N GLY A 711 31.32 -2.48 20.84
CA GLY A 711 31.96 -1.78 19.70
C GLY A 711 32.50 -2.68 18.59
N ALA A 712 32.88 -3.92 18.84
CA ALA A 712 33.49 -4.74 17.82
C ALA A 712 32.47 -5.21 16.76
N GLY A 713 32.68 -4.81 15.51
CA GLY A 713 31.90 -5.32 14.36
C GLY A 713 30.50 -4.73 14.16
N ARG A 714 30.11 -3.66 14.88
CA ARG A 714 28.82 -2.98 14.66
C ARG A 714 28.79 -2.26 13.33
N GLU A 715 27.65 -2.35 12.65
CA GLU A 715 27.28 -1.45 11.56
C GLU A 715 26.90 -0.09 12.13
N VAL A 716 27.23 0.97 11.41
CA VAL A 716 26.82 2.34 11.70
C VAL A 716 26.07 2.90 10.51
N PHE A 717 24.85 3.33 10.74
CA PHE A 717 24.05 4.11 9.79
C PHE A 717 24.11 5.57 10.19
N LEU A 718 24.28 6.45 9.23
CA LEU A 718 24.20 7.90 9.42
C LEU A 718 23.37 8.50 8.32
N MET A 719 22.51 9.43 8.68
CA MET A 719 21.67 10.18 7.74
C MET A 719 22.26 11.56 7.50
N ASP A 720 22.15 12.05 6.27
CA ASP A 720 22.49 13.42 5.94
C ASP A 720 21.70 14.41 6.82
N ASN A 721 22.37 15.42 7.35
CA ASN A 721 21.77 16.43 8.20
C ASN A 721 20.78 17.35 7.46
N ASN A 722 20.80 17.34 6.12
CA ASN A 722 20.01 18.20 5.25
C ASN A 722 18.95 17.42 4.46
N LEU A 723 18.41 16.32 5.01
CA LEU A 723 17.37 15.55 4.33
C LEU A 723 16.13 16.40 4.07
N VAL A 724 15.61 16.28 2.86
CA VAL A 724 14.36 16.90 2.42
C VAL A 724 13.26 15.83 2.19
N VAL A 725 12.03 16.29 2.08
CA VAL A 725 10.87 15.41 1.82
C VAL A 725 10.83 15.03 0.34
N PRO A 726 10.71 13.74 -0.02
CA PRO A 726 10.61 13.32 -1.41
C PRO A 726 9.34 13.83 -2.08
N TYR A 727 9.44 14.18 -3.37
CA TYR A 727 8.31 14.70 -4.15
C TYR A 727 8.30 14.18 -5.58
N SER A 728 7.18 14.37 -6.27
CA SER A 728 7.07 14.17 -7.71
C SER A 728 6.52 15.38 -8.43
N ASP A 729 7.10 15.70 -9.59
CA ASP A 729 6.57 16.62 -10.57
C ASP A 729 5.83 15.82 -11.64
N GLN A 730 4.61 16.24 -11.95
CA GLN A 730 3.72 15.53 -12.87
C GLN A 730 3.23 16.47 -13.97
N PHE A 731 3.10 15.92 -15.16
CA PHE A 731 2.46 16.58 -16.30
C PHE A 731 1.58 15.56 -17.02
N GLY A 732 0.37 15.99 -17.39
CA GLY A 732 -0.55 15.14 -18.14
C GLY A 732 -1.34 15.93 -19.19
N LEU A 733 -1.61 15.30 -20.34
CA LEU A 733 -2.44 15.84 -21.40
C LEU A 733 -3.23 14.72 -22.06
N GLY A 734 -4.53 14.87 -22.19
CA GLY A 734 -5.39 13.84 -22.72
C GLY A 734 -6.68 14.35 -23.38
N MET A 735 -7.45 13.41 -23.87
CA MET A 735 -8.76 13.66 -24.47
C MET A 735 -9.74 12.57 -24.04
N ARG A 736 -10.91 12.97 -23.59
CA ARG A 736 -12.07 12.12 -23.31
C ARG A 736 -13.11 12.28 -24.38
N ASN A 737 -13.72 11.17 -24.78
CA ASN A 737 -14.82 11.19 -25.74
C ASN A 737 -15.95 10.30 -25.20
N ALA A 738 -17.17 10.83 -25.24
CA ALA A 738 -18.41 10.10 -25.02
C ALA A 738 -19.17 10.02 -26.35
N PHE A 739 -19.58 8.83 -26.74
CA PHE A 739 -20.27 8.61 -28.00
C PHE A 739 -21.23 7.41 -27.89
N GLU A 740 -22.25 7.40 -28.74
CA GLU A 740 -23.22 6.32 -28.78
C GLU A 740 -22.93 5.38 -29.96
N VAL A 741 -22.87 4.08 -29.67
CA VAL A 741 -22.75 3.02 -30.67
C VAL A 741 -23.76 1.92 -30.39
N LEU A 742 -24.59 1.58 -31.36
CA LEU A 742 -25.62 0.55 -31.30
C LEU A 742 -26.62 0.76 -30.13
N GLY A 743 -26.96 2.01 -29.84
CA GLY A 743 -27.86 2.37 -28.72
C GLY A 743 -27.24 2.24 -27.33
N HIS A 744 -25.92 2.23 -27.21
CA HIS A 744 -25.19 2.18 -25.97
C HIS A 744 -24.18 3.31 -25.89
N ASP A 745 -24.07 3.91 -24.71
CA ASP A 745 -23.07 4.93 -24.41
C ASP A 745 -21.71 4.31 -24.19
N TRP A 746 -20.71 4.81 -24.91
CA TRP A 746 -19.32 4.42 -24.81
C TRP A 746 -18.45 5.63 -24.48
N GLN A 747 -17.34 5.35 -23.82
CA GLN A 747 -16.36 6.37 -23.46
C GLN A 747 -14.97 5.92 -23.84
N THR A 748 -14.16 6.85 -24.33
CA THR A 748 -12.72 6.65 -24.49
C THR A 748 -11.95 7.73 -23.75
N GLU A 749 -10.83 7.34 -23.21
CA GLU A 749 -9.82 8.28 -22.70
C GLU A 749 -8.46 7.89 -23.26
N VAL A 750 -7.76 8.85 -23.82
CA VAL A 750 -6.38 8.70 -24.27
C VAL A 750 -5.57 9.79 -23.61
N MET A 751 -4.47 9.42 -22.97
CA MET A 751 -3.67 10.35 -22.19
C MET A 751 -2.18 10.04 -22.32
N TYR A 752 -1.38 11.10 -22.43
CA TYR A 752 0.06 11.08 -22.17
C TYR A 752 0.33 11.58 -20.75
N SER A 753 1.22 10.91 -20.04
CA SER A 753 1.63 11.19 -18.68
C SER A 753 3.16 11.22 -18.58
N TYR A 754 3.69 12.22 -17.91
CA TYR A 754 5.08 12.30 -17.48
C TYR A 754 5.13 12.52 -15.97
N VAL A 755 5.89 11.68 -15.28
CA VAL A 755 6.12 11.78 -13.84
C VAL A 755 7.62 11.67 -13.56
N ARG A 756 8.16 12.59 -12.78
CA ARG A 756 9.53 12.52 -12.26
C ARG A 756 9.50 12.62 -10.75
N SER A 757 10.00 11.60 -10.07
CA SER A 757 10.18 11.61 -8.62
C SER A 757 11.59 12.04 -8.26
N HIS A 758 11.71 12.75 -7.14
CA HIS A 758 12.93 13.35 -6.64
C HIS A 758 13.13 13.05 -5.16
N ASP A 759 14.37 13.10 -4.73
CA ASP A 759 14.80 13.17 -3.33
C ASP A 759 14.40 11.95 -2.48
N GLY A 760 14.16 10.79 -3.10
CA GLY A 760 14.02 9.54 -2.34
C GLY A 760 15.33 9.20 -1.62
N ILE A 761 15.22 8.57 -0.44
CA ILE A 761 16.40 8.15 0.33
C ILE A 761 17.09 7.00 -0.39
N ALA A 762 18.41 7.11 -0.52
CA ALA A 762 19.31 6.05 -0.95
C ALA A 762 20.45 5.90 0.03
N PHE A 763 21.04 4.69 0.09
CA PHE A 763 22.11 4.36 0.99
C PHE A 763 23.39 3.96 0.24
N LEU A 764 24.52 4.47 0.67
CA LEU A 764 25.86 4.18 0.12
C LEU A 764 26.79 3.65 1.20
N LEU A 765 27.77 2.83 0.80
CA LEU A 765 28.85 2.42 1.69
C LEU A 765 29.82 3.58 1.93
N GLY A 766 30.03 3.94 3.19
CA GLY A 766 30.96 4.96 3.62
C GLY A 766 32.40 4.48 3.81
N ASN A 767 32.63 3.16 3.79
CA ASN A 767 33.98 2.61 3.89
C ASN A 767 34.81 2.97 2.63
N ARG A 768 36.05 3.45 2.84
CA ARG A 768 36.95 3.89 1.75
C ARG A 768 38.31 3.28 1.91
N ARG A 769 39.07 3.25 0.81
CA ARG A 769 40.49 2.86 0.77
C ARG A 769 41.35 3.88 1.50
N PRO A 770 42.63 3.53 1.85
CA PRO A 770 43.57 4.46 2.46
C PRO A 770 43.82 5.76 1.69
N ASP A 771 43.65 5.76 0.36
CA ASP A 771 43.72 6.94 -0.49
C ASP A 771 42.43 7.77 -0.55
N GLY A 772 41.38 7.35 0.12
CA GLY A 772 40.06 7.99 0.17
C GLY A 772 39.13 7.62 -1.02
N LEU A 773 39.64 6.89 -1.99
CA LEU A 773 38.84 6.47 -3.15
C LEU A 773 37.90 5.32 -2.76
N PHE A 774 36.85 5.21 -3.52
CA PHE A 774 36.00 4.02 -3.50
C PHE A 774 36.73 2.87 -4.23
N PHE A 775 36.22 1.68 -4.15
CA PHE A 775 36.82 0.53 -4.79
C PHE A 775 36.65 0.64 -6.31
N PRO A 776 37.67 0.36 -7.14
CA PRO A 776 37.59 0.58 -8.56
C PRO A 776 36.53 -0.33 -9.21
N PRO A 777 35.88 0.14 -10.29
CA PRO A 777 34.87 -0.65 -11.03
C PRO A 777 35.50 -1.80 -11.85
N THR A 778 36.82 -1.81 -12.06
CA THR A 778 37.55 -2.93 -12.66
C THR A 778 38.07 -3.86 -11.57
N PRO A 779 38.14 -5.17 -11.83
CA PRO A 779 38.61 -6.12 -10.83
C PRO A 779 39.94 -5.63 -10.24
N PRO A 780 40.03 -5.42 -8.92
CA PRO A 780 41.27 -5.10 -8.27
C PRO A 780 42.21 -6.27 -8.38
N ASP A 781 43.52 -6.01 -8.18
CA ASP A 781 44.44 -7.08 -7.92
C ASP A 781 43.90 -7.97 -6.80
N ALA A 782 44.07 -9.28 -6.92
CA ALA A 782 43.59 -10.26 -5.90
C ALA A 782 44.12 -10.02 -4.49
N THR A 783 45.02 -9.05 -4.30
CA THR A 783 45.57 -8.63 -3.02
C THR A 783 44.78 -7.50 -2.33
N ASP A 784 43.88 -6.79 -3.04
CA ASP A 784 43.10 -5.71 -2.43
C ASP A 784 42.07 -6.29 -1.44
N PRO A 785 41.96 -5.76 -0.20
CA PRO A 785 40.98 -6.24 0.76
C PRO A 785 39.55 -5.84 0.31
N PRO A 786 38.54 -6.64 0.66
CA PRO A 786 37.16 -6.27 0.38
C PRO A 786 36.75 -4.98 1.13
N PRO A 787 35.81 -4.17 0.60
CA PRO A 787 35.41 -2.90 1.21
C PRO A 787 34.74 -3.07 2.58
N TRP A 788 34.08 -4.19 2.76
CA TRP A 788 33.29 -4.48 3.95
C TRP A 788 34.15 -4.53 5.21
N GLY A 789 33.80 -3.75 6.22
CA GLY A 789 34.51 -3.72 7.50
C GLY A 789 35.88 -3.06 7.49
N GLN A 790 36.31 -2.44 6.39
CA GLN A 790 37.62 -1.80 6.29
C GLN A 790 37.59 -0.31 6.63
N GLY A 791 38.63 0.16 7.33
CA GLY A 791 38.86 1.59 7.56
C GLY A 791 37.99 2.27 8.59
N PHE A 792 37.08 1.56 9.27
CA PHE A 792 36.13 2.14 10.23
C PHE A 792 36.20 1.52 11.61
N ALA A 793 37.38 1.07 12.05
CA ALA A 793 37.53 0.48 13.38
C ALA A 793 37.16 1.46 14.51
N PRO A 794 36.47 1.01 15.61
CA PRO A 794 36.15 -0.38 15.95
C PRO A 794 34.89 -0.94 15.30
N PHE A 795 34.23 -0.18 14.44
CA PHE A 795 33.01 -0.58 13.71
C PHE A 795 33.32 -1.40 12.46
N SER A 796 32.30 -2.01 11.86
CA SER A 796 32.42 -2.75 10.61
C SER A 796 32.08 -1.87 9.39
N ASN A 797 30.80 -1.79 9.04
CA ASN A 797 30.35 -1.00 7.89
C ASN A 797 29.84 0.36 8.34
N LEU A 798 30.18 1.38 7.58
CA LEU A 798 29.58 2.70 7.64
C LEU A 798 28.63 2.86 6.45
N ILE A 799 27.37 3.14 6.73
CA ILE A 799 26.32 3.29 5.72
C ILE A 799 25.79 4.72 5.80
N LEU A 800 25.79 5.42 4.67
CA LEU A 800 25.41 6.81 4.55
C LEU A 800 24.08 6.93 3.80
N GLY A 801 23.05 7.46 4.45
CA GLY A 801 21.73 7.73 3.86
C GLY A 801 21.61 9.19 3.41
N GLN A 802 21.16 9.40 2.19
CA GLN A 802 21.00 10.72 1.59
C GLN A 802 19.84 10.79 0.61
N ASN A 803 19.38 11.99 0.28
CA ASN A 803 18.40 12.20 -0.79
C ASN A 803 19.11 12.05 -2.15
N ALA A 804 18.82 10.98 -2.87
CA ALA A 804 19.48 10.72 -4.15
C ALA A 804 18.66 9.85 -5.10
N LEU A 805 17.62 9.16 -4.62
CA LEU A 805 16.81 8.30 -5.48
C LEU A 805 15.88 9.12 -6.36
N GLU A 806 15.95 8.90 -7.66
CA GLU A 806 15.10 9.52 -8.67
C GLU A 806 14.48 8.47 -9.61
N THR A 807 13.26 8.75 -10.07
CA THR A 807 12.59 7.98 -11.14
C THR A 807 12.08 8.92 -12.24
N LYS A 808 12.04 8.43 -13.48
CA LYS A 808 11.42 9.09 -14.63
C LYS A 808 10.45 8.11 -15.28
N THR A 809 9.24 8.55 -15.56
CA THR A 809 8.21 7.69 -16.16
C THR A 809 7.47 8.46 -17.25
N ASN A 810 7.48 7.93 -18.47
CA ASN A 810 6.63 8.34 -19.56
C ASN A 810 5.58 7.26 -19.80
N SER A 811 4.32 7.62 -19.87
CA SER A 811 3.25 6.66 -20.06
C SER A 811 2.22 7.16 -21.07
N VAL A 812 1.63 6.23 -21.80
CA VAL A 812 0.44 6.46 -22.62
C VAL A 812 -0.65 5.53 -22.10
N TYR A 813 -1.77 6.11 -21.74
CA TYR A 813 -2.95 5.39 -21.28
C TYR A 813 -4.04 5.45 -22.35
N VAL A 814 -4.66 4.31 -22.59
CA VAL A 814 -5.85 4.21 -23.44
C VAL A 814 -6.91 3.43 -22.69
N LYS A 815 -8.07 4.02 -22.50
CA LYS A 815 -9.22 3.39 -21.87
C LYS A 815 -10.40 3.42 -22.83
N LEU A 816 -11.12 2.32 -22.93
CA LEU A 816 -12.43 2.20 -23.57
C LEU A 816 -13.38 1.58 -22.56
N GLU A 817 -14.51 2.21 -22.32
CA GLU A 817 -15.49 1.74 -21.35
C GLU A 817 -16.91 1.87 -21.90
N LYS A 818 -17.70 0.84 -21.65
CA LYS A 818 -19.16 0.87 -21.68
C LYS A 818 -19.66 0.64 -20.27
N PRO A 819 -20.19 1.68 -19.58
CA PRO A 819 -20.71 1.53 -18.22
C PRO A 819 -21.87 0.56 -18.15
N TYR A 820 -22.02 -0.11 -16.98
CA TYR A 820 -23.19 -0.93 -16.71
C TYR A 820 -24.44 -0.05 -16.56
N THR A 821 -25.51 -0.45 -17.25
CA THR A 821 -26.83 0.13 -17.02
C THR A 821 -27.86 -1.00 -16.90
N ARG A 822 -28.88 -0.84 -16.08
CA ARG A 822 -29.94 -1.84 -15.92
C ARG A 822 -30.66 -2.15 -17.24
N SER A 823 -30.80 -1.17 -18.09
CA SER A 823 -31.44 -1.32 -19.41
C SER A 823 -30.63 -2.15 -20.39
N SER A 824 -29.30 -2.05 -20.36
CA SER A 824 -28.42 -2.83 -21.23
C SER A 824 -28.08 -4.21 -20.63
N GLY A 825 -28.02 -4.33 -19.31
CA GLY A 825 -27.64 -5.55 -18.60
C GLY A 825 -26.17 -5.95 -18.78
N TRP A 826 -25.26 -5.05 -19.25
CA TRP A 826 -23.87 -5.40 -19.43
C TRP A 826 -22.92 -4.19 -19.32
N ALA A 827 -21.67 -4.51 -19.00
CA ALA A 827 -20.55 -3.57 -18.98
C ALA A 827 -19.32 -4.18 -19.63
N ALA A 828 -18.47 -3.35 -20.18
CA ALA A 828 -17.15 -3.76 -20.68
C ALA A 828 -16.14 -2.63 -20.44
N THR A 829 -14.92 -3.00 -20.04
CA THR A 829 -13.80 -2.09 -19.88
C THR A 829 -12.56 -2.70 -20.55
N PHE A 830 -11.84 -1.88 -21.29
CA PHE A 830 -10.55 -2.20 -21.86
C PHE A 830 -9.57 -1.08 -21.48
N ALA A 831 -8.43 -1.45 -20.91
CA ALA A 831 -7.37 -0.54 -20.51
C ALA A 831 -6.04 -1.01 -21.11
N TYR A 832 -5.35 -0.13 -21.83
CA TYR A 832 -4.00 -0.34 -22.29
C TYR A 832 -3.07 0.70 -21.68
N THR A 833 -1.91 0.24 -21.20
CA THR A 833 -0.86 1.09 -20.66
C THR A 833 0.46 0.79 -21.37
N TYR A 834 1.05 1.81 -21.96
CA TYR A 834 2.46 1.81 -22.34
C TYR A 834 3.24 2.61 -21.31
N THR A 835 4.34 2.06 -20.78
CA THR A 835 5.18 2.73 -19.78
C THR A 835 6.65 2.58 -20.16
N ASP A 836 7.33 3.70 -20.32
CA ASP A 836 8.78 3.76 -20.44
C ASP A 836 9.35 4.49 -19.21
N SER A 837 10.07 3.75 -18.38
CA SER A 837 10.50 4.27 -17.09
C SER A 837 11.95 3.91 -16.79
N GLU A 838 12.62 4.80 -16.08
CA GLU A 838 13.98 4.67 -15.62
C GLU A 838 14.11 5.09 -14.16
N GLN A 839 15.01 4.47 -13.42
CA GLN A 839 15.41 4.88 -12.07
C GLN A 839 16.94 4.89 -11.96
N ASN A 840 17.48 5.79 -11.12
CA ASN A 840 18.93 5.96 -10.95
C ASN A 840 19.54 5.07 -9.87
N SER A 841 18.79 4.07 -9.39
CA SER A 841 19.29 3.06 -8.46
C SER A 841 18.69 1.70 -8.80
N PRO A 842 19.49 0.62 -8.73
CA PRO A 842 18.98 -0.74 -8.93
C PRO A 842 18.09 -1.22 -7.77
N ILE A 843 18.09 -0.52 -6.64
CA ILE A 843 17.40 -0.94 -5.41
C ILE A 843 16.52 0.21 -4.92
N ASP A 844 15.28 -0.15 -4.53
CA ASP A 844 14.30 0.78 -3.99
C ASP A 844 14.68 1.14 -2.55
N GLY A 845 15.62 2.08 -2.39
CA GLY A 845 15.86 2.76 -1.13
C GLY A 845 16.60 2.02 -0.01
N PHE A 846 16.78 0.70 -0.04
CA PHE A 846 17.46 -0.01 1.05
C PHE A 846 18.92 -0.36 0.75
N PRO A 847 19.81 -0.50 1.81
CA PRO A 847 21.25 -0.63 1.62
C PRO A 847 21.65 -1.90 0.86
N GLY A 848 21.97 -1.74 -0.37
CA GLY A 848 22.44 -2.80 -1.25
C GLY A 848 23.24 -2.27 -2.43
N ALA A 849 23.19 -0.96 -2.65
CA ALA A 849 23.89 -0.30 -3.75
C ALA A 849 25.23 0.24 -3.28
N PHE A 850 26.13 -0.65 -2.85
CA PHE A 850 27.40 -0.23 -2.22
C PHE A 850 28.59 -0.19 -3.18
N ASN A 851 28.38 -0.44 -4.48
CA ASN A 851 29.48 -0.61 -5.43
C ASN A 851 29.77 0.63 -6.26
N ALA A 852 29.16 1.77 -5.94
CA ALA A 852 29.47 3.04 -6.53
C ALA A 852 29.89 4.07 -5.48
N GLU A 853 30.71 5.04 -5.89
CA GLU A 853 31.14 6.14 -5.04
C GLU A 853 29.96 7.09 -4.74
N ARG A 854 29.11 7.27 -5.74
CA ARG A 854 27.90 8.11 -5.71
C ARG A 854 26.76 7.41 -6.44
N ILE A 855 25.53 7.79 -6.14
CA ILE A 855 24.34 7.27 -6.84
C ILE A 855 24.40 7.59 -8.34
N GLU A 856 24.89 8.76 -8.71
CA GLU A 856 25.00 9.20 -10.10
C GLU A 856 25.91 8.31 -10.94
N ASP A 857 26.85 7.61 -10.32
CA ASP A 857 27.79 6.71 -10.98
C ASP A 857 27.14 5.40 -11.46
N TYR A 858 25.95 5.06 -10.96
CA TYR A 858 25.19 3.90 -11.44
C TYR A 858 24.52 4.12 -12.80
N GLY A 859 24.22 5.37 -13.16
CA GLY A 859 23.45 5.68 -14.35
C GLY A 859 21.93 5.39 -14.15
N TRP A 860 21.23 5.18 -15.25
CA TRP A 860 19.80 4.93 -15.27
C TRP A 860 19.49 3.48 -15.64
N PHE A 861 18.67 2.84 -14.83
CA PHE A 861 18.20 1.48 -15.04
C PHE A 861 16.74 1.48 -15.49
N PRO A 862 16.29 0.48 -16.27
CA PRO A 862 14.87 0.31 -16.56
C PRO A 862 14.04 0.23 -15.27
N GLY A 863 12.90 0.91 -15.21
CA GLY A 863 11.98 0.80 -14.06
C GLY A 863 11.40 -0.61 -13.92
N LYS A 864 11.09 -1.03 -12.70
CA LYS A 864 10.53 -2.35 -12.38
C LYS A 864 9.03 -2.45 -12.75
N VAL A 865 8.66 -2.07 -13.95
CA VAL A 865 7.27 -2.13 -14.47
C VAL A 865 7.26 -2.72 -15.87
N PRO A 866 6.20 -3.45 -16.25
CA PRO A 866 6.04 -3.93 -17.62
C PRO A 866 5.91 -2.74 -18.59
N LYS A 867 6.51 -2.85 -19.75
CA LYS A 867 6.47 -1.81 -20.80
C LYS A 867 5.07 -1.70 -21.42
N ASN A 868 4.44 -2.83 -21.68
CA ASN A 868 3.09 -2.92 -22.21
C ASN A 868 2.20 -3.72 -21.26
N ARG A 869 0.98 -3.24 -21.02
CA ARG A 869 -0.01 -3.92 -20.21
C ARG A 869 -1.40 -3.70 -20.75
N VAL A 870 -2.18 -4.78 -20.84
CA VAL A 870 -3.57 -4.79 -21.25
C VAL A 870 -4.42 -5.40 -20.15
N VAL A 871 -5.51 -4.75 -19.79
CA VAL A 871 -6.54 -5.30 -18.91
C VAL A 871 -7.89 -5.16 -19.59
N ALA A 872 -8.65 -6.24 -19.63
CA ALA A 872 -10.02 -6.22 -20.11
C ALA A 872 -10.93 -6.87 -19.06
N SER A 873 -12.09 -6.28 -18.82
CA SER A 873 -13.11 -6.85 -17.95
C SER A 873 -14.51 -6.65 -18.51
N GLY A 874 -15.44 -7.52 -18.11
CA GLY A 874 -16.81 -7.42 -18.54
C GLY A 874 -17.77 -8.11 -17.56
N ILE A 875 -19.02 -7.64 -17.58
CA ILE A 875 -20.14 -8.18 -16.81
C ILE A 875 -21.32 -8.25 -17.77
N TRP A 876 -22.08 -9.35 -17.74
CA TRP A 876 -23.27 -9.53 -18.55
C TRP A 876 -24.35 -10.30 -17.77
N ASP A 877 -25.47 -9.64 -17.58
CA ASP A 877 -26.68 -10.28 -17.03
C ASP A 877 -27.37 -11.03 -18.18
N GLY A 878 -27.13 -12.32 -18.20
CA GLY A 878 -27.61 -13.22 -19.22
C GLY A 878 -29.00 -13.77 -18.93
N PRO A 879 -29.49 -14.74 -19.74
CA PRO A 879 -30.79 -15.39 -19.54
C PRO A 879 -30.79 -16.20 -18.23
N TRP A 880 -31.99 -16.48 -17.72
CA TRP A 880 -32.25 -17.26 -16.49
C TRP A 880 -31.66 -16.66 -15.23
N ASP A 881 -31.54 -15.33 -15.16
CA ASP A 881 -30.92 -14.57 -14.05
C ASP A 881 -29.49 -15.04 -13.74
N LEU A 882 -28.74 -15.43 -14.76
CA LEU A 882 -27.32 -15.72 -14.67
C LEU A 882 -26.53 -14.47 -14.97
N THR A 883 -25.63 -14.10 -14.08
CA THR A 883 -24.64 -13.05 -14.34
C THR A 883 -23.32 -13.70 -14.68
N PHE A 884 -22.77 -13.37 -15.85
CA PHE A 884 -21.44 -13.77 -16.28
C PHE A 884 -20.49 -12.61 -16.13
N SER A 885 -19.29 -12.88 -15.66
CA SER A 885 -18.25 -11.85 -15.55
C SER A 885 -16.87 -12.43 -15.85
N GLY A 886 -15.95 -11.56 -16.23
CA GLY A 886 -14.59 -11.96 -16.49
C GLY A 886 -13.61 -10.79 -16.42
N LYS A 887 -12.35 -11.14 -16.15
CA LYS A 887 -11.20 -10.21 -16.18
C LYS A 887 -10.02 -10.92 -16.83
N GLY A 888 -9.41 -10.25 -17.81
CA GLY A 888 -8.18 -10.71 -18.46
C GLY A 888 -7.07 -9.69 -18.28
N VAL A 889 -5.87 -10.17 -17.96
CA VAL A 889 -4.65 -9.36 -17.84
C VAL A 889 -3.57 -9.98 -18.72
N TRP A 890 -2.92 -9.15 -19.49
CA TRP A 890 -1.66 -9.47 -20.17
C TRP A 890 -0.67 -8.34 -19.94
N SER A 891 0.59 -8.65 -19.67
CA SER A 891 1.66 -7.67 -19.67
C SER A 891 2.98 -8.30 -20.10
N ASP A 892 3.87 -7.48 -20.64
CA ASP A 892 5.27 -7.85 -20.80
C ASP A 892 5.85 -8.28 -19.45
N ALA A 893 6.93 -9.06 -19.50
CA ALA A 893 7.73 -9.34 -18.33
C ALA A 893 8.32 -8.06 -17.72
N THR A 894 8.35 -8.01 -16.41
CA THR A 894 8.91 -6.88 -15.66
C THR A 894 10.43 -6.96 -15.64
N PRO A 895 11.16 -5.86 -15.96
CA PRO A 895 12.61 -5.82 -15.79
C PRO A 895 13.02 -6.14 -14.36
N ARG A 896 14.10 -6.90 -14.22
CA ARG A 896 14.67 -7.32 -12.94
C ARG A 896 16.12 -6.86 -12.84
N TYR A 897 16.58 -6.68 -11.65
CA TYR A 897 17.98 -6.39 -11.37
C TYR A 897 18.64 -7.59 -10.74
N TYR A 898 19.91 -7.75 -11.06
CA TYR A 898 20.72 -8.78 -10.46
C TYR A 898 22.07 -8.23 -10.01
N GLN A 899 22.61 -8.87 -9.01
CA GLN A 899 23.93 -8.58 -8.51
C GLN A 899 24.92 -9.57 -9.12
N ASN A 900 25.90 -9.05 -9.85
CA ASN A 900 26.95 -9.83 -10.46
C ASN A 900 28.25 -9.69 -9.66
N CYS A 901 28.52 -10.62 -8.79
CA CYS A 901 29.71 -10.67 -7.97
C CYS A 901 30.81 -11.57 -8.59
N ASN A 902 30.53 -12.19 -9.74
CA ASN A 902 31.42 -13.17 -10.38
C ASN A 902 32.54 -12.52 -11.21
N VAL A 903 32.56 -11.21 -11.37
CA VAL A 903 33.50 -10.52 -12.29
C VAL A 903 34.86 -10.27 -11.70
N SER A 904 35.13 -10.55 -10.43
CA SER A 904 36.45 -10.36 -9.81
C SER A 904 36.75 -11.42 -8.76
N ALA A 905 38.04 -11.64 -8.49
CA ALA A 905 38.50 -12.48 -7.37
C ALA A 905 38.09 -11.93 -6.00
N TRP A 906 37.53 -10.72 -5.94
CA TRP A 906 37.03 -10.02 -4.75
C TRP A 906 35.64 -9.46 -4.96
N ALA A 907 34.87 -9.42 -3.90
CA ALA A 907 33.50 -9.06 -3.69
C ALA A 907 33.01 -7.74 -4.28
N TYR A 908 33.39 -7.38 -5.48
CA TYR A 908 32.69 -6.35 -6.23
C TYR A 908 31.49 -6.96 -6.89
N CYS A 909 30.37 -6.41 -6.59
CA CYS A 909 29.15 -6.78 -7.24
C CYS A 909 28.70 -5.61 -8.10
N TYR A 910 28.54 -5.84 -9.39
CA TYR A 910 27.88 -4.88 -10.27
C TYR A 910 26.41 -5.16 -10.27
N PHE A 911 25.63 -4.10 -10.24
CA PHE A 911 24.22 -4.19 -10.55
C PHE A 911 24.04 -4.06 -12.06
N ASP A 912 23.17 -4.90 -12.59
CA ASP A 912 22.76 -4.85 -13.98
C ASP A 912 21.29 -5.31 -14.05
N SER A 913 20.66 -5.16 -15.19
CA SER A 913 19.25 -5.51 -15.39
C SER A 913 19.10 -6.52 -16.51
N TYR A 914 18.06 -7.33 -16.41
CA TYR A 914 17.58 -8.20 -17.47
C TYR A 914 16.05 -8.24 -17.45
N THR A 915 15.46 -8.58 -18.59
CA THR A 915 14.03 -8.82 -18.66
C THR A 915 13.81 -10.30 -18.96
N PRO A 916 13.09 -11.05 -18.08
CA PRO A 916 12.72 -12.43 -18.40
C PRO A 916 11.90 -12.53 -19.69
N ASP A 917 11.84 -13.70 -20.28
CA ASP A 917 11.02 -13.95 -21.50
C ASP A 917 9.56 -14.31 -21.18
N ASP A 918 9.21 -14.38 -19.92
CA ASP A 918 7.91 -14.85 -19.44
C ASP A 918 6.92 -13.70 -19.22
N ASP A 919 6.07 -13.44 -20.20
CA ASP A 919 4.95 -12.50 -20.05
C ASP A 919 3.94 -12.96 -19.00
N PHE A 920 3.34 -12.01 -18.30
CA PHE A 920 2.24 -12.30 -17.40
C PHE A 920 0.92 -12.43 -18.17
N LYS A 921 0.18 -13.52 -17.93
CA LYS A 921 -1.10 -13.83 -18.61
C LYS A 921 -2.07 -14.44 -17.61
N GLN A 922 -3.24 -13.83 -17.45
CA GLN A 922 -4.28 -14.39 -16.60
C GLN A 922 -5.67 -14.04 -17.17
N VAL A 923 -6.57 -15.01 -17.17
CA VAL A 923 -7.99 -14.80 -17.45
C VAL A 923 -8.80 -15.50 -16.37
N ASP A 924 -9.62 -14.73 -15.69
CA ASP A 924 -10.53 -15.18 -14.64
C ASP A 924 -11.96 -15.01 -15.14
N VAL A 925 -12.82 -15.98 -14.85
CA VAL A 925 -14.24 -15.94 -15.20
C VAL A 925 -15.10 -16.35 -14.02
N ALA A 926 -16.31 -15.81 -13.95
CA ALA A 926 -17.28 -16.20 -12.94
C ALA A 926 -18.70 -16.29 -13.55
N VAL A 927 -19.50 -17.16 -12.96
CA VAL A 927 -20.93 -17.24 -13.18
C VAL A 927 -21.66 -17.21 -11.85
N GLU A 928 -22.66 -16.36 -11.74
CA GLU A 928 -23.50 -16.20 -10.56
C GLU A 928 -24.97 -16.42 -10.91
N LYS A 929 -25.68 -17.08 -10.02
CA LYS A 929 -27.15 -17.26 -10.08
C LYS A 929 -27.76 -16.72 -8.79
N VAL A 930 -28.72 -15.82 -8.94
CA VAL A 930 -29.54 -15.34 -7.85
C VAL A 930 -30.88 -16.10 -7.87
N PHE A 931 -31.24 -16.66 -6.74
CA PHE A 931 -32.52 -17.34 -6.50
C PHE A 931 -33.37 -16.44 -5.60
N ASP A 932 -34.37 -15.81 -6.17
CA ASP A 932 -35.38 -15.11 -5.42
C ASP A 932 -36.30 -16.13 -4.71
N THR A 933 -36.41 -16.04 -3.41
CA THR A 933 -37.21 -16.95 -2.59
C THR A 933 -38.70 -16.53 -2.52
N GLY A 934 -39.05 -15.41 -3.19
CA GLY A 934 -40.38 -14.83 -3.11
C GLY A 934 -40.68 -14.13 -1.76
N SER A 935 -39.62 -13.94 -0.97
CA SER A 935 -39.58 -13.13 0.25
C SER A 935 -38.50 -12.06 0.07
N ASN A 936 -38.23 -11.24 1.09
CA ASN A 936 -37.09 -10.28 1.03
C ASN A 936 -35.71 -10.96 1.12
N VAL A 937 -35.64 -12.29 0.94
CA VAL A 937 -34.38 -13.05 1.03
C VAL A 937 -34.02 -13.60 -0.34
N ALA A 938 -32.80 -13.34 -0.80
CA ALA A 938 -32.24 -13.91 -2.03
C ALA A 938 -31.04 -14.81 -1.68
N LEU A 939 -30.95 -15.97 -2.35
CA LEU A 939 -29.81 -16.86 -2.27
C LEU A 939 -28.94 -16.67 -3.52
N ARG A 940 -27.65 -16.40 -3.35
CA ARG A 940 -26.67 -16.32 -4.43
C ARG A 940 -25.79 -17.56 -4.44
N LEU A 941 -25.63 -18.16 -5.60
CA LEU A 941 -24.62 -19.20 -5.85
C LEU A 941 -23.70 -18.69 -6.94
N ARG A 942 -22.41 -18.70 -6.67
CA ARG A 942 -21.39 -18.24 -7.61
C ARG A 942 -20.28 -19.25 -7.74
N PHE A 943 -19.80 -19.41 -8.95
CA PHE A 943 -18.69 -20.27 -9.29
C PHE A 943 -17.65 -19.46 -10.08
N ASP A 944 -16.43 -19.38 -9.56
CA ASP A 944 -15.31 -18.71 -10.20
C ASP A 944 -14.30 -19.74 -10.71
N VAL A 945 -13.71 -19.45 -11.86
CA VAL A 945 -12.54 -20.15 -12.39
C VAL A 945 -11.44 -19.11 -12.57
N LEU A 946 -10.49 -19.11 -11.65
CA LEU A 946 -9.33 -18.24 -11.73
C LEU A 946 -8.28 -18.90 -12.64
N ASN A 947 -7.62 -18.07 -13.47
CA ASN A 947 -6.60 -18.50 -14.44
C ASN A 947 -7.08 -19.69 -15.30
N ILE A 948 -8.20 -19.51 -15.98
CA ILE A 948 -8.91 -20.59 -16.71
C ILE A 948 -8.01 -21.38 -17.68
N PHE A 949 -7.00 -20.72 -18.26
CA PHE A 949 -6.07 -21.35 -19.19
C PHE A 949 -4.89 -22.05 -18.53
N ASP A 950 -4.77 -21.98 -17.18
CA ASP A 950 -3.68 -22.57 -16.40
C ASP A 950 -2.29 -22.08 -16.84
N TRP A 951 -2.17 -20.81 -17.21
CA TRP A 951 -0.88 -20.22 -17.53
C TRP A 951 -0.02 -20.11 -16.27
N THR A 952 1.24 -20.50 -16.37
CA THR A 952 2.19 -20.31 -15.30
C THR A 952 2.70 -18.87 -15.35
N ASN A 953 2.48 -18.13 -14.28
CA ASN A 953 3.03 -16.79 -14.08
C ASN A 953 4.08 -16.86 -12.97
N TYR A 954 5.23 -16.24 -13.18
CA TYR A 954 6.33 -16.26 -12.20
C TYR A 954 6.38 -14.94 -11.43
N SER A 955 6.58 -15.02 -10.12
CA SER A 955 6.76 -13.88 -9.21
C SER A 955 8.20 -13.71 -8.74
N GLY A 956 9.03 -14.75 -8.87
CA GLY A 956 10.42 -14.74 -8.47
C GLY A 956 11.31 -15.48 -9.44
N TYR A 957 12.56 -15.04 -9.52
CA TYR A 957 13.63 -15.64 -10.30
C TYR A 957 14.90 -15.69 -9.46
N GLU A 958 15.83 -16.56 -9.83
CA GLU A 958 17.16 -16.62 -9.23
C GLU A 958 17.98 -15.43 -9.74
N ASP A 959 18.09 -14.38 -8.95
CA ASP A 959 18.77 -13.12 -9.29
C ASP A 959 20.24 -13.14 -8.84
N TRP A 960 20.72 -14.18 -8.17
CA TRP A 960 22.13 -14.32 -7.79
C TRP A 960 22.94 -15.00 -8.90
N ARG A 961 23.88 -14.27 -9.49
CA ARG A 961 24.67 -14.75 -10.62
C ARG A 961 25.92 -15.55 -10.22
N GLY A 962 26.38 -15.41 -8.99
CA GLY A 962 27.53 -16.08 -8.45
C GLY A 962 28.43 -15.20 -7.60
N GLY A 963 29.19 -15.82 -6.71
CA GLY A 963 30.17 -15.17 -5.86
C GLY A 963 31.49 -14.85 -6.55
N ALA A 964 32.34 -14.06 -5.90
CA ALA A 964 33.66 -13.69 -6.38
C ALA A 964 34.52 -14.94 -6.56
N GLY A 965 35.04 -15.14 -7.78
CA GLY A 965 35.89 -16.30 -8.11
C GLY A 965 35.15 -17.63 -8.24
N GLU A 966 33.81 -17.66 -8.09
CA GLU A 966 33.01 -18.84 -8.28
C GLU A 966 32.52 -18.98 -9.73
N PRO A 967 32.21 -20.21 -10.21
CA PRO A 967 31.50 -20.37 -11.46
C PRO A 967 30.12 -19.64 -11.44
N GLN A 968 29.68 -19.19 -12.60
CA GLN A 968 28.34 -18.63 -12.70
C GLN A 968 27.29 -19.61 -12.17
N ASN A 969 26.37 -19.13 -11.33
CA ASN A 969 25.23 -19.92 -10.85
C ASN A 969 24.44 -20.48 -12.04
N PRO A 970 24.37 -21.80 -12.22
CA PRO A 970 23.67 -22.39 -13.35
C PRO A 970 22.16 -22.17 -13.31
N LEU A 971 21.60 -21.78 -12.17
CA LEU A 971 20.19 -21.46 -11.98
C LEU A 971 19.87 -19.99 -12.23
N TRP A 972 20.88 -19.13 -12.45
CA TRP A 972 20.68 -17.69 -12.68
C TRP A 972 19.66 -17.44 -13.79
N GLY A 973 18.72 -16.56 -13.53
CA GLY A 973 17.63 -16.20 -14.45
C GLY A 973 16.51 -17.24 -14.54
N THR A 974 16.60 -18.36 -13.80
CA THR A 974 15.52 -19.36 -13.79
C THR A 974 14.43 -18.98 -12.79
N PRO A 975 13.15 -19.25 -13.08
CA PRO A 975 12.04 -19.02 -12.14
C PRO A 975 12.20 -19.84 -10.85
N ASN A 976 12.00 -19.20 -9.70
CA ASN A 976 12.04 -19.84 -8.38
C ASN A 976 10.74 -19.64 -7.57
N ALA A 977 9.83 -18.78 -8.01
CA ALA A 977 8.52 -18.60 -7.38
C ALA A 977 7.42 -18.40 -8.42
N ILE A 978 6.20 -18.87 -8.12
CA ILE A 978 5.02 -18.78 -8.98
C ILE A 978 4.04 -17.78 -8.39
N ALA A 979 3.54 -16.86 -9.22
CA ALA A 979 2.42 -15.99 -8.88
C ALA A 979 1.11 -16.82 -8.87
N LEU A 980 0.42 -16.79 -7.75
CA LEU A 980 -0.88 -17.44 -7.60
C LEU A 980 -2.02 -16.52 -8.07
N PRO A 981 -3.16 -17.08 -8.50
CA PRO A 981 -3.47 -18.51 -8.52
C PRO A 981 -2.99 -19.22 -9.79
N THR A 982 -2.66 -20.53 -9.70
CA THR A 982 -2.82 -21.45 -10.82
C THR A 982 -4.31 -21.61 -11.13
N ARG A 983 -4.70 -22.36 -12.17
CA ARG A 983 -6.14 -22.57 -12.40
C ARG A 983 -6.80 -23.11 -11.14
N THR A 984 -7.70 -22.30 -10.58
CA THR A 984 -8.35 -22.57 -9.29
C THR A 984 -9.85 -22.36 -9.43
N PHE A 985 -10.61 -23.34 -8.95
CA PHE A 985 -12.07 -23.25 -8.83
C PHE A 985 -12.43 -22.75 -7.44
N LYS A 986 -13.39 -21.81 -7.36
CA LYS A 986 -13.89 -21.27 -6.12
C LYS A 986 -15.42 -21.33 -6.15
N LEU A 987 -16.03 -21.77 -5.06
CA LEU A 987 -17.47 -21.73 -4.83
C LEU A 987 -17.77 -20.63 -3.81
N SER A 988 -18.79 -19.85 -4.11
CA SER A 988 -19.31 -18.82 -3.20
C SER A 988 -20.80 -19.02 -2.99
N ILE A 989 -21.22 -18.90 -1.73
CA ILE A 989 -22.63 -18.90 -1.32
C ILE A 989 -22.92 -17.58 -0.64
N GLY A 990 -23.95 -16.89 -1.05
CA GLY A 990 -24.41 -15.63 -0.45
C GLY A 990 -25.88 -15.66 -0.11
N ILE A 991 -26.25 -14.91 0.91
CA ILE A 991 -27.64 -14.68 1.31
C ILE A 991 -27.81 -13.19 1.53
N ASP A 992 -28.79 -12.59 0.86
CA ASP A 992 -29.16 -11.18 1.02
C ASP A 992 -30.58 -11.08 1.55
N TRP A 993 -30.86 -10.13 2.45
CA TRP A 993 -32.18 -9.92 3.04
C TRP A 993 -32.49 -8.44 3.32
#